data_987bcd44a6f7d751abff2ffc335219df
#
_entry.id   987bcd44a6f7d751abff2ffc335219df
#
_cell.length_a   1.000
_cell.length_b   1.000
_cell.length_c   1.000
_cell.angle_alpha   90.00
_cell.angle_beta   90.00
_cell.angle_gamma   90.00
#
_symmetry.space_group_name_H-M   'P 1'
#
loop_
_entity.id
_entity.type
_entity.pdbx_description
1 polymer ?
#
loop_
_entity_poly.entity_id
_entity_poly.type
_entity_poly.pdbx_seq_one_letter_code
_entity_poly.pdbx_strand_id
1 'polypeptide(L)'
;MKLVEKIFGTHSQRELKMIMPTVDKIESLRPQMQALSDEELKAKTKEYKERYANGETLDDLLPEAFATVREAAKRVLNMEHYRVQLIGGIILHQGRIAEMRTGEGKTLVSTLPAYLNALTGEGVHIVTVNDYLAHRDAEWMGKVHEFLGLTVGCVLNSMNNDERREQYACDITYITNNELGFDYLRDNMVIYKEQLVQRDLVYAIIDEVDSVLIDEARTPLIISGQSGKSTKLYEVCDILARQLERGEASGEVTKMTAIMGEEITETGDFIVNEKDKIVTLTEQGVHKVEKFFQIENFSDPENLEIQHNVDLALRAHNLMFRDQDYVVKDDQVMIVDEFTGRIMPGRRYSDGLHQAIEAKEHVKVKRESKTLATITFQNFFNKYKKKSGMTGTALTEEKEFRDIYGMDVVEIPTNRPVQRIDMDDAVYMTKKEKYKAVVEAVKEAHAKGQPVLVGTITIEVSELLSGLLKREGIQHKVLNAKFHELEAEIVADAGIHGAVTIATNMAGRGTDIKLDEEARAAGGLKIIGTERHESRRIDNQLRGRSGRQGDPGESRFYISLEDDLMRLFGSEKMMKVFQSLGVEEGEQIEHKMLSSAIEKAQMKIESNNFGIRKNLLEYDQVNNEQREIIYAERRRVLNGESMRDSIFKMITDISDNVVEMCFGESNDRDEWDLKELNSVLLPTIPMKAITADDIKDITNKNELKQYIKEHAVKLYEMKEAEFAEPEQIRELERVILLKVIDRKWMDHIDDMDQLRQGIGLQAYGQKDPLVEYKMSAYEMFDAMTSAIQEDTVRLLFHVRVEQKVEREEVAKVTGTNKDDSGPRAPKKRTSEKIYPNDPCPCGSGKKYKQCCGRKA
;
A
#
# COMPACT_ATOMS: atom_id res chain seq x y z
N MET A 1 -16.85 -2.46 -32.18
CA MET A 1 -16.51 -3.48 -31.20
C MET A 1 -17.56 -4.59 -31.13
N LYS A 2 -18.82 -4.33 -30.76
CA LYS A 2 -19.85 -5.39 -30.58
C LYS A 2 -20.14 -6.30 -31.79
N LEU A 3 -19.86 -5.90 -33.03
CA LEU A 3 -20.08 -6.73 -34.22
C LEU A 3 -18.92 -7.72 -34.47
N VAL A 4 -17.68 -7.31 -34.19
CA VAL A 4 -16.46 -8.12 -34.27
C VAL A 4 -16.47 -9.19 -33.17
N GLU A 5 -16.88 -8.80 -31.95
CA GLU A 5 -17.02 -9.71 -30.81
C GLU A 5 -18.09 -10.80 -31.05
N LYS A 6 -19.18 -10.47 -31.77
CA LYS A 6 -20.19 -11.47 -32.13
C LYS A 6 -19.67 -12.52 -33.15
N ILE A 7 -18.70 -12.18 -33.98
CA ILE A 7 -18.17 -13.06 -35.04
C ILE A 7 -16.98 -13.86 -34.53
N PHE A 8 -16.05 -13.22 -33.80
CA PHE A 8 -14.79 -13.82 -33.40
C PHE A 8 -14.73 -14.20 -31.91
N GLY A 9 -15.79 -13.93 -31.11
CA GLY A 9 -15.84 -14.12 -29.68
C GLY A 9 -15.06 -13.02 -28.92
N THR A 10 -15.25 -12.95 -27.61
CA THR A 10 -14.49 -12.06 -26.71
C THR A 10 -13.02 -12.49 -26.62
N HIS A 11 -12.16 -11.60 -26.08
CA HIS A 11 -10.76 -11.96 -25.80
C HIS A 11 -10.67 -13.22 -24.92
N SER A 12 -11.39 -13.24 -23.81
CA SER A 12 -11.43 -14.38 -22.88
C SER A 12 -11.89 -15.67 -23.57
N GLN A 13 -12.90 -15.62 -24.44
CA GLN A 13 -13.35 -16.83 -25.18
C GLN A 13 -12.31 -17.41 -26.11
N ARG A 14 -11.46 -16.58 -26.72
CA ARG A 14 -10.36 -17.05 -27.57
C ARG A 14 -9.25 -17.69 -26.74
N GLU A 15 -8.87 -17.06 -25.64
CA GLU A 15 -7.89 -17.59 -24.71
C GLU A 15 -8.32 -18.92 -24.13
N LEU A 16 -9.58 -19.05 -23.71
CA LEU A 16 -10.12 -20.31 -23.22
C LEU A 16 -10.00 -21.44 -24.23
N LYS A 17 -10.24 -21.14 -25.52
CA LYS A 17 -10.08 -22.16 -26.60
C LYS A 17 -8.64 -22.64 -26.73
N MET A 18 -7.65 -21.77 -26.53
CA MET A 18 -6.23 -22.13 -26.57
C MET A 18 -5.80 -22.97 -25.36
N ILE A 19 -6.40 -22.73 -24.20
CA ILE A 19 -6.10 -23.43 -22.95
C ILE A 19 -6.75 -24.84 -22.89
N MET A 20 -7.92 -25.02 -23.53
CA MET A 20 -8.70 -26.26 -23.45
C MET A 20 -7.94 -27.56 -23.75
N PRO A 21 -7.04 -27.62 -24.75
CA PRO A 21 -6.26 -28.84 -25.00
C PRO A 21 -5.39 -29.26 -23.82
N THR A 22 -4.81 -28.27 -23.09
CA THR A 22 -4.02 -28.55 -21.90
C THR A 22 -4.91 -29.06 -20.75
N VAL A 23 -6.11 -28.50 -20.59
CA VAL A 23 -7.09 -29.00 -19.62
C VAL A 23 -7.50 -30.45 -19.93
N ASP A 24 -7.76 -30.76 -21.20
CA ASP A 24 -8.11 -32.11 -21.63
C ASP A 24 -6.96 -33.10 -21.35
N LYS A 25 -5.70 -32.65 -21.53
CA LYS A 25 -4.53 -33.46 -21.18
C LYS A 25 -4.44 -33.74 -19.69
N ILE A 26 -4.68 -32.73 -18.83
CA ILE A 26 -4.70 -32.88 -17.39
C ILE A 26 -5.77 -33.89 -16.97
N GLU A 27 -6.97 -33.79 -17.55
CA GLU A 27 -8.06 -34.71 -17.26
C GLU A 27 -7.77 -36.15 -17.70
N SER A 28 -7.10 -36.33 -18.83
CA SER A 28 -6.70 -37.64 -19.31
C SER A 28 -5.70 -38.36 -18.41
N LEU A 29 -4.91 -37.62 -17.63
CA LEU A 29 -3.95 -38.16 -16.63
C LEU A 29 -4.62 -38.59 -15.31
N ARG A 30 -5.89 -38.25 -15.10
CA ARG A 30 -6.62 -38.54 -13.84
C ARG A 30 -6.59 -40.02 -13.46
N PRO A 31 -6.89 -41.01 -14.37
CA PRO A 31 -6.85 -42.43 -13.98
C PRO A 31 -5.45 -42.88 -13.54
N GLN A 32 -4.42 -42.34 -14.20
CA GLN A 32 -3.03 -42.65 -13.86
C GLN A 32 -2.66 -42.17 -12.47
N MET A 33 -3.02 -40.90 -12.10
CA MET A 33 -2.73 -40.36 -10.78
C MET A 33 -3.54 -41.07 -9.69
N GLN A 34 -4.77 -41.44 -9.95
CA GLN A 34 -5.60 -42.19 -9.02
C GLN A 34 -5.07 -43.60 -8.71
N ALA A 35 -4.34 -44.23 -9.64
CA ALA A 35 -3.75 -45.52 -9.46
C ALA A 35 -2.48 -45.53 -8.60
N LEU A 36 -1.87 -44.39 -8.38
CA LEU A 36 -0.66 -44.24 -7.57
C LEU A 36 -1.00 -44.37 -6.05
N SER A 37 -0.10 -44.99 -5.30
CA SER A 37 -0.12 -44.96 -3.84
C SER A 37 0.26 -43.56 -3.35
N ASP A 38 0.04 -43.24 -2.06
CA ASP A 38 0.41 -41.99 -1.45
C ASP A 38 1.93 -41.72 -1.56
N GLU A 39 2.73 -42.78 -1.39
CA GLU A 39 4.19 -42.68 -1.47
C GLU A 39 4.66 -42.38 -2.90
N GLU A 40 4.06 -43.04 -3.90
CA GLU A 40 4.35 -42.80 -5.31
C GLU A 40 3.91 -41.40 -5.74
N LEU A 41 2.77 -40.91 -5.24
CA LEU A 41 2.28 -39.58 -5.53
C LEU A 41 3.21 -38.50 -4.94
N LYS A 42 3.70 -38.69 -3.70
CA LYS A 42 4.71 -37.83 -3.09
C LYS A 42 6.04 -37.83 -3.85
N ALA A 43 6.45 -38.98 -4.34
CA ALA A 43 7.70 -39.14 -5.08
C ALA A 43 7.70 -38.34 -6.42
N LYS A 44 6.51 -38.02 -6.97
CA LYS A 44 6.38 -37.19 -8.16
C LYS A 44 7.01 -35.81 -8.01
N THR A 45 6.96 -35.21 -6.84
CA THR A 45 7.61 -33.89 -6.59
C THR A 45 9.11 -33.96 -6.82
N LYS A 46 9.76 -35.03 -6.34
CA LYS A 46 11.20 -35.21 -6.57
C LYS A 46 11.49 -35.46 -8.05
N GLU A 47 10.69 -36.29 -8.71
CA GLU A 47 10.82 -36.54 -10.16
C GLU A 47 10.70 -35.23 -10.96
N TYR A 48 9.72 -34.38 -10.67
CA TYR A 48 9.54 -33.11 -11.38
C TYR A 48 10.68 -32.12 -11.12
N LYS A 49 11.18 -32.02 -9.86
CA LYS A 49 12.36 -31.21 -9.53
C LYS A 49 13.61 -31.67 -10.33
N GLU A 50 13.81 -32.98 -10.47
CA GLU A 50 14.92 -33.55 -11.24
C GLU A 50 14.76 -33.29 -12.75
N ARG A 51 13.56 -33.44 -13.32
CA ARG A 51 13.27 -33.14 -14.71
C ARG A 51 13.48 -31.64 -15.01
N TYR A 52 13.01 -30.77 -14.14
CA TYR A 52 13.26 -29.32 -14.25
C TYR A 52 14.77 -29.00 -14.23
N ALA A 53 15.51 -29.58 -13.30
CA ALA A 53 16.97 -29.41 -13.21
C ALA A 53 17.70 -29.92 -14.47
N ASN A 54 17.14 -30.90 -15.18
CA ASN A 54 17.66 -31.44 -16.44
C ASN A 54 17.23 -30.61 -17.67
N GLY A 55 16.53 -29.48 -17.48
CA GLY A 55 16.20 -28.52 -18.54
C GLY A 55 14.79 -28.63 -19.12
N GLU A 56 13.91 -29.45 -18.56
CA GLU A 56 12.48 -29.45 -18.92
C GLU A 56 11.80 -28.19 -18.36
N THR A 57 10.90 -27.59 -19.12
CA THR A 57 10.25 -26.34 -18.71
C THR A 57 9.08 -26.60 -17.76
N LEU A 58 8.68 -25.57 -17.00
CA LEU A 58 7.48 -25.66 -16.14
C LEU A 58 6.21 -25.88 -16.99
N ASP A 59 6.15 -25.35 -18.23
CA ASP A 59 5.02 -25.56 -19.15
C ASP A 59 4.91 -27.02 -19.60
N ASP A 60 6.02 -27.71 -19.78
CA ASP A 60 6.06 -29.14 -20.14
C ASP A 60 5.58 -29.99 -18.94
N LEU A 61 5.96 -29.64 -17.73
CA LEU A 61 5.59 -30.31 -16.48
C LEU A 61 4.13 -30.03 -16.05
N LEU A 62 3.56 -28.90 -16.49
CA LEU A 62 2.26 -28.39 -16.02
C LEU A 62 1.14 -29.45 -16.04
N PRO A 63 0.90 -30.23 -17.13
CA PRO A 63 -0.22 -31.17 -17.14
C PRO A 63 -0.11 -32.25 -16.06
N GLU A 64 1.10 -32.79 -15.88
CA GLU A 64 1.36 -33.84 -14.89
C GLU A 64 1.32 -33.29 -13.47
N ALA A 65 1.94 -32.13 -13.24
CA ALA A 65 1.95 -31.45 -11.93
C ALA A 65 0.52 -31.08 -11.47
N PHE A 66 -0.31 -30.53 -12.36
CA PHE A 66 -1.70 -30.19 -12.05
C PHE A 66 -2.54 -31.44 -11.76
N ALA A 67 -2.35 -32.52 -12.50
CA ALA A 67 -3.02 -33.78 -12.24
C ALA A 67 -2.60 -34.36 -10.87
N THR A 68 -1.33 -34.22 -10.48
CA THR A 68 -0.80 -34.62 -9.17
C THR A 68 -1.44 -33.84 -8.03
N VAL A 69 -1.48 -32.47 -8.14
CA VAL A 69 -2.13 -31.61 -7.13
C VAL A 69 -3.63 -31.91 -7.02
N ARG A 70 -4.30 -32.11 -8.15
CA ARG A 70 -5.72 -32.45 -8.18
C ARG A 70 -6.04 -33.70 -7.38
N GLU A 71 -5.24 -34.77 -7.56
CA GLU A 71 -5.40 -36.02 -6.82
C GLU A 71 -5.02 -35.84 -5.33
N ALA A 72 -3.94 -35.13 -5.04
CA ALA A 72 -3.54 -34.83 -3.66
C ALA A 72 -4.64 -34.04 -2.91
N ALA A 73 -5.21 -33.00 -3.53
CA ALA A 73 -6.29 -32.23 -2.94
C ALA A 73 -7.53 -33.08 -2.67
N LYS A 74 -7.85 -34.02 -3.55
CA LYS A 74 -8.93 -34.98 -3.36
C LYS A 74 -8.68 -35.89 -2.15
N ARG A 75 -7.46 -36.41 -2.00
CA ARG A 75 -7.12 -37.30 -0.87
C ARG A 75 -7.08 -36.57 0.46
N VAL A 76 -6.46 -35.40 0.49
CA VAL A 76 -6.18 -34.67 1.75
C VAL A 76 -7.37 -33.83 2.20
N LEU A 77 -8.04 -33.13 1.28
CA LEU A 77 -9.12 -32.18 1.57
C LEU A 77 -10.50 -32.70 1.21
N ASN A 78 -10.61 -33.87 0.54
CA ASN A 78 -11.83 -34.37 -0.10
C ASN A 78 -12.42 -33.36 -1.12
N MET A 79 -11.54 -32.59 -1.77
CA MET A 79 -11.89 -31.56 -2.75
C MET A 79 -11.14 -31.83 -4.06
N GLU A 80 -11.87 -32.16 -5.12
CA GLU A 80 -11.29 -32.34 -6.43
C GLU A 80 -11.52 -31.10 -7.29
N HIS A 81 -10.47 -30.57 -7.92
CA HIS A 81 -10.57 -29.40 -8.78
C HIS A 81 -11.52 -29.62 -9.95
N TYR A 82 -12.42 -28.68 -10.14
CA TYR A 82 -13.29 -28.63 -11.30
C TYR A 82 -12.53 -28.21 -12.55
N ARG A 83 -13.10 -28.49 -13.74
CA ARG A 83 -12.51 -28.10 -15.02
C ARG A 83 -12.24 -26.60 -15.12
N VAL A 84 -13.16 -25.77 -14.63
CA VAL A 84 -13.01 -24.30 -14.60
C VAL A 84 -11.87 -23.85 -13.68
N GLN A 85 -11.61 -24.60 -12.62
CA GLN A 85 -10.50 -24.33 -11.70
C GLN A 85 -9.14 -24.70 -12.30
N LEU A 86 -9.06 -25.75 -13.11
CA LEU A 86 -7.85 -26.08 -13.87
C LEU A 86 -7.51 -24.94 -14.86
N ILE A 87 -8.52 -24.37 -15.54
CA ILE A 87 -8.37 -23.19 -16.40
C ILE A 87 -7.79 -22.02 -15.59
N GLY A 88 -8.36 -21.74 -14.40
CA GLY A 88 -7.86 -20.68 -13.51
C GLY A 88 -6.39 -20.87 -13.13
N GLY A 89 -6.01 -22.09 -12.77
CA GLY A 89 -4.62 -22.42 -12.45
C GLY A 89 -3.65 -22.18 -13.61
N ILE A 90 -4.04 -22.52 -14.85
CA ILE A 90 -3.23 -22.27 -16.06
C ILE A 90 -3.05 -20.76 -16.28
N ILE A 91 -4.13 -19.99 -16.19
CA ILE A 91 -4.08 -18.53 -16.36
C ILE A 91 -3.15 -17.89 -15.33
N LEU A 92 -3.25 -18.29 -14.05
CA LEU A 92 -2.36 -17.84 -13.00
C LEU A 92 -0.90 -18.20 -13.30
N HIS A 93 -0.64 -19.44 -13.75
CA HIS A 93 0.71 -19.84 -14.14
C HIS A 93 1.29 -18.97 -15.27
N GLN A 94 0.44 -18.53 -16.20
CA GLN A 94 0.84 -17.63 -17.29
C GLN A 94 1.15 -16.19 -16.86
N GLY A 95 1.01 -15.84 -15.56
CA GLY A 95 1.25 -14.48 -15.08
C GLY A 95 0.10 -13.50 -15.39
N ARG A 96 -1.12 -13.98 -15.47
CA ARG A 96 -2.32 -13.23 -15.86
C ARG A 96 -3.32 -13.18 -14.70
N ILE A 97 -4.41 -12.46 -14.88
CA ILE A 97 -5.49 -12.37 -13.90
C ILE A 97 -6.63 -13.34 -14.28
N ALA A 98 -6.91 -14.27 -13.37
CA ALA A 98 -8.04 -15.17 -13.46
C ALA A 98 -9.27 -14.51 -12.80
N GLU A 99 -10.22 -14.01 -13.60
CA GLU A 99 -11.49 -13.56 -13.08
C GLU A 99 -12.43 -14.74 -12.90
N MET A 100 -12.57 -15.18 -11.65
CA MET A 100 -13.47 -16.23 -11.21
C MET A 100 -14.48 -15.67 -10.22
N ARG A 101 -15.75 -15.88 -10.46
CA ARG A 101 -16.80 -15.36 -9.56
C ARG A 101 -16.60 -15.83 -8.13
N THR A 102 -17.07 -15.05 -7.19
CA THR A 102 -17.01 -15.37 -5.77
C THR A 102 -17.69 -16.73 -5.51
N GLY A 103 -17.09 -17.58 -4.69
CA GLY A 103 -17.61 -18.93 -4.41
C GLY A 103 -17.17 -20.00 -5.41
N GLU A 104 -16.39 -19.70 -6.45
CA GLU A 104 -15.84 -20.69 -7.39
C GLU A 104 -14.57 -21.42 -6.88
N GLY A 105 -14.14 -21.16 -5.64
CA GLY A 105 -13.04 -21.86 -4.99
C GLY A 105 -11.65 -21.38 -5.42
N LYS A 106 -11.45 -20.08 -5.57
CA LYS A 106 -10.16 -19.44 -5.92
C LYS A 106 -9.01 -19.92 -5.05
N THR A 107 -9.23 -20.04 -3.74
CA THR A 107 -8.21 -20.52 -2.79
C THR A 107 -7.67 -21.91 -3.16
N LEU A 108 -8.54 -22.83 -3.62
CA LEU A 108 -8.13 -24.14 -4.10
C LEU A 108 -7.39 -24.07 -5.44
N VAL A 109 -7.79 -23.11 -6.32
CA VAL A 109 -7.13 -22.90 -7.62
C VAL A 109 -5.67 -22.48 -7.45
N SER A 110 -5.36 -21.65 -6.47
CA SER A 110 -3.99 -21.17 -6.23
C SER A 110 -2.99 -22.28 -5.92
N THR A 111 -3.47 -23.44 -5.43
CA THR A 111 -2.61 -24.59 -5.12
C THR A 111 -1.92 -25.17 -6.37
N LEU A 112 -2.58 -25.09 -7.54
CA LEU A 112 -2.07 -25.62 -8.80
C LEU A 112 -0.80 -24.88 -9.27
N PRO A 113 -0.84 -23.54 -9.53
CA PRO A 113 0.34 -22.81 -9.96
C PRO A 113 1.37 -22.65 -8.83
N ALA A 114 0.95 -22.61 -7.55
CA ALA A 114 1.87 -22.54 -6.44
C ALA A 114 2.77 -23.78 -6.39
N TYR A 115 2.19 -24.98 -6.47
CA TYR A 115 2.96 -26.21 -6.52
C TYR A 115 3.92 -26.26 -7.70
N LEU A 116 3.43 -25.99 -8.91
CA LEU A 116 4.25 -26.04 -10.12
C LEU A 116 5.45 -25.10 -10.06
N ASN A 117 5.25 -23.85 -9.64
CA ASN A 117 6.32 -22.87 -9.57
C ASN A 117 7.25 -23.10 -8.37
N ALA A 118 6.78 -23.71 -7.28
CA ALA A 118 7.63 -24.09 -6.15
C ALA A 118 8.65 -25.20 -6.48
N LEU A 119 8.44 -25.93 -7.57
CA LEU A 119 9.41 -26.94 -8.07
C LEU A 119 10.77 -26.33 -8.43
N THR A 120 10.83 -25.03 -8.75
CA THR A 120 12.09 -24.31 -9.02
C THR A 120 12.98 -24.19 -7.78
N GLY A 121 12.41 -24.25 -6.56
CA GLY A 121 13.11 -23.99 -5.31
C GLY A 121 13.36 -22.50 -4.99
N GLU A 122 12.95 -21.59 -5.88
CA GLU A 122 13.16 -20.14 -5.71
C GLU A 122 12.14 -19.48 -4.77
N GLY A 123 11.03 -20.16 -4.46
CA GLY A 123 9.96 -19.70 -3.58
C GLY A 123 8.78 -19.05 -4.30
N VAL A 124 7.60 -19.26 -3.73
CA VAL A 124 6.32 -18.70 -4.21
C VAL A 124 5.65 -17.97 -3.07
N HIS A 125 5.20 -16.74 -3.30
CA HIS A 125 4.41 -15.97 -2.35
C HIS A 125 2.94 -15.98 -2.74
N ILE A 126 2.06 -16.38 -1.82
CA ILE A 126 0.61 -16.27 -1.95
C ILE A 126 0.18 -15.08 -1.08
N VAL A 127 -0.23 -14.01 -1.76
CA VAL A 127 -0.49 -12.71 -1.15
C VAL A 127 -1.98 -12.54 -0.93
N THR A 128 -2.38 -12.18 0.27
CA THR A 128 -3.77 -11.94 0.67
C THR A 128 -3.91 -10.59 1.40
N VAL A 129 -5.14 -10.20 1.74
CA VAL A 129 -5.44 -8.87 2.28
C VAL A 129 -5.38 -8.75 3.81
N ASN A 130 -5.34 -9.85 4.55
CA ASN A 130 -5.24 -9.83 6.01
C ASN A 130 -4.65 -11.11 6.60
N ASP A 131 -4.16 -11.04 7.86
CA ASP A 131 -3.52 -12.13 8.58
C ASP A 131 -4.43 -13.33 8.80
N TYR A 132 -5.73 -13.11 9.02
CA TYR A 132 -6.70 -14.19 9.19
C TYR A 132 -6.77 -15.09 7.95
N LEU A 133 -6.87 -14.48 6.76
CA LEU A 133 -6.90 -15.24 5.50
C LEU A 133 -5.56 -15.90 5.21
N ALA A 134 -4.44 -15.23 5.48
CA ALA A 134 -3.11 -15.80 5.30
C ALA A 134 -2.95 -17.08 6.17
N HIS A 135 -3.31 -17.01 7.44
CA HIS A 135 -3.23 -18.13 8.38
C HIS A 135 -4.18 -19.26 8.01
N ARG A 136 -5.47 -18.94 7.78
CA ARG A 136 -6.49 -19.92 7.38
C ARG A 136 -6.08 -20.68 6.12
N ASP A 137 -5.64 -19.98 5.10
CA ASP A 137 -5.34 -20.57 3.81
C ASP A 137 -4.02 -21.36 3.85
N ALA A 138 -3.04 -20.92 4.63
CA ALA A 138 -1.83 -21.67 4.92
C ALA A 138 -2.15 -23.01 5.63
N GLU A 139 -2.97 -23.00 6.68
CA GLU A 139 -3.35 -24.21 7.40
C GLU A 139 -4.23 -25.17 6.56
N TRP A 140 -5.08 -24.60 5.71
CA TRP A 140 -6.03 -25.41 4.94
C TRP A 140 -5.41 -25.95 3.65
N MET A 141 -4.89 -25.08 2.79
CA MET A 141 -4.28 -25.47 1.50
C MET A 141 -2.87 -26.01 1.67
N GLY A 142 -2.16 -25.56 2.71
CA GLY A 142 -0.82 -26.06 3.05
C GLY A 142 -0.74 -27.58 3.19
N LYS A 143 -1.79 -28.20 3.70
CA LYS A 143 -1.89 -29.67 3.79
C LYS A 143 -1.68 -30.41 2.47
N VAL A 144 -2.09 -29.81 1.35
CA VAL A 144 -1.89 -30.40 0.01
C VAL A 144 -0.41 -30.32 -0.38
N HIS A 145 0.21 -29.19 -0.14
CA HIS A 145 1.62 -28.96 -0.46
C HIS A 145 2.56 -29.81 0.42
N GLU A 146 2.29 -29.84 1.72
CA GLU A 146 3.02 -30.68 2.69
C GLU A 146 2.88 -32.17 2.38
N PHE A 147 1.67 -32.62 2.01
CA PHE A 147 1.46 -33.99 1.56
C PHE A 147 2.33 -34.33 0.35
N LEU A 148 2.51 -33.41 -0.58
CA LEU A 148 3.39 -33.56 -1.76
C LEU A 148 4.87 -33.30 -1.45
N GLY A 149 5.25 -33.03 -0.20
CA GLY A 149 6.64 -32.90 0.25
C GLY A 149 7.25 -31.50 0.04
N LEU A 150 6.42 -30.46 -0.13
CA LEU A 150 6.84 -29.06 -0.11
C LEU A 150 6.67 -28.46 1.29
N THR A 151 7.49 -27.47 1.60
CA THR A 151 7.40 -26.69 2.85
C THR A 151 6.48 -25.49 2.69
N VAL A 152 5.65 -25.23 3.71
CA VAL A 152 4.71 -24.11 3.71
C VAL A 152 4.96 -23.21 4.91
N GLY A 153 5.12 -21.92 4.65
CA GLY A 153 5.27 -20.87 5.64
C GLY A 153 4.07 -19.92 5.65
N CYS A 154 3.89 -19.24 6.79
CA CYS A 154 2.91 -18.17 6.93
C CYS A 154 3.54 -17.02 7.72
N VAL A 155 3.65 -15.86 7.12
CA VAL A 155 4.15 -14.65 7.77
C VAL A 155 2.99 -13.83 8.30
N LEU A 156 3.03 -13.55 9.62
CA LEU A 156 2.04 -12.75 10.32
C LEU A 156 2.68 -11.50 10.93
N ASN A 157 1.88 -10.47 11.15
CA ASN A 157 2.35 -9.19 11.70
C ASN A 157 3.03 -9.36 13.09
N SER A 158 2.58 -10.30 13.91
CA SER A 158 3.13 -10.53 15.26
C SER A 158 4.51 -11.17 15.31
N MET A 159 5.02 -11.68 14.18
CA MET A 159 6.28 -12.42 14.10
C MET A 159 7.51 -11.50 14.15
N ASN A 160 8.57 -11.96 14.83
CA ASN A 160 9.88 -11.32 14.80
C ASN A 160 10.66 -11.67 13.50
N ASN A 161 11.81 -11.02 13.28
CA ASN A 161 12.58 -11.21 12.04
C ASN A 161 13.12 -12.63 11.85
N ASP A 162 13.50 -13.33 12.93
CA ASP A 162 14.02 -14.71 12.84
C ASP A 162 12.91 -15.67 12.43
N GLU A 163 11.73 -15.55 13.06
CA GLU A 163 10.52 -16.31 12.70
C GLU A 163 10.13 -16.04 11.24
N ARG A 164 10.13 -14.77 10.81
CA ARG A 164 9.82 -14.39 9.40
C ARG A 164 10.79 -15.04 8.42
N ARG A 165 12.10 -15.04 8.74
CA ARG A 165 13.14 -15.64 7.88
C ARG A 165 12.88 -17.13 7.67
N GLU A 166 12.50 -17.86 8.73
CA GLU A 166 12.15 -19.26 8.62
C GLU A 166 10.93 -19.49 7.71
N GLN A 167 9.92 -18.62 7.81
CA GLN A 167 8.73 -18.72 6.96
C GLN A 167 9.04 -18.40 5.48
N TYR A 168 9.85 -17.37 5.21
CA TYR A 168 10.27 -17.04 3.83
C TYR A 168 11.21 -18.10 3.23
N ALA A 169 11.89 -18.90 4.04
CA ALA A 169 12.72 -20.00 3.56
C ALA A 169 11.91 -21.18 3.01
N CYS A 170 10.61 -21.28 3.29
CA CYS A 170 9.73 -22.31 2.77
C CYS A 170 9.55 -22.23 1.25
N ASP A 171 9.14 -23.33 0.62
CA ASP A 171 8.85 -23.39 -0.83
C ASP A 171 7.67 -22.49 -1.21
N ILE A 172 6.65 -22.41 -0.33
CA ILE A 172 5.45 -21.58 -0.51
C ILE A 172 5.22 -20.78 0.77
N THR A 173 5.05 -19.46 0.66
CA THR A 173 4.81 -18.58 1.81
C THR A 173 3.52 -17.79 1.62
N TYR A 174 2.59 -17.93 2.58
CA TYR A 174 1.37 -17.11 2.68
C TYR A 174 1.66 -15.84 3.47
N ILE A 175 1.21 -14.70 2.99
CA ILE A 175 1.53 -13.42 3.60
C ILE A 175 0.52 -12.33 3.19
N THR A 176 0.38 -11.29 3.99
CA THR A 176 -0.38 -10.11 3.60
C THR A 176 0.42 -9.19 2.68
N ASN A 177 -0.27 -8.46 1.81
CA ASN A 177 0.33 -7.49 0.91
C ASN A 177 1.13 -6.40 1.65
N ASN A 178 0.63 -5.94 2.79
CA ASN A 178 1.28 -4.92 3.60
C ASN A 178 2.59 -5.43 4.22
N GLU A 179 2.54 -6.57 4.92
CA GLU A 179 3.73 -7.15 5.56
C GLU A 179 4.81 -7.50 4.54
N LEU A 180 4.41 -8.04 3.38
CA LEU A 180 5.32 -8.37 2.30
C LEU A 180 6.10 -7.14 1.79
N GLY A 181 5.40 -6.03 1.61
CA GLY A 181 6.02 -4.78 1.18
C GLY A 181 6.82 -4.10 2.28
N PHE A 182 6.38 -4.17 3.54
CA PHE A 182 7.15 -3.65 4.67
C PHE A 182 8.43 -4.47 4.93
N ASP A 183 8.37 -5.79 4.78
CA ASP A 183 9.56 -6.62 4.89
C ASP A 183 10.59 -6.29 3.80
N TYR A 184 10.12 -6.00 2.56
CA TYR A 184 11.00 -5.50 1.51
C TYR A 184 11.68 -4.17 1.89
N LEU A 185 10.93 -3.23 2.46
CA LEU A 185 11.51 -1.96 2.91
C LEU A 185 12.46 -2.17 4.09
N ARG A 186 12.09 -3.01 5.08
CA ARG A 186 12.94 -3.35 6.23
C ARG A 186 14.25 -4.02 5.78
N ASP A 187 14.20 -4.95 4.85
CA ASP A 187 15.39 -5.62 4.29
C ASP A 187 16.35 -4.63 3.61
N ASN A 188 15.82 -3.55 3.05
CA ASN A 188 16.68 -2.49 2.49
C ASN A 188 17.17 -1.46 3.52
N MET A 189 16.89 -1.68 4.82
CA MET A 189 17.38 -0.85 5.94
C MET A 189 18.30 -1.62 6.89
N VAL A 190 18.43 -2.95 6.74
CA VAL A 190 19.29 -3.78 7.59
C VAL A 190 20.78 -3.46 7.37
N ILE A 191 21.58 -3.65 8.40
CA ILE A 191 23.01 -3.33 8.38
C ILE A 191 23.92 -4.57 8.23
N TYR A 192 23.34 -5.78 8.43
CA TYR A 192 24.01 -7.05 8.24
C TYR A 192 23.21 -7.97 7.32
N LYS A 193 23.90 -8.76 6.47
CA LYS A 193 23.25 -9.69 5.54
C LYS A 193 22.35 -10.73 6.23
N GLU A 194 22.76 -11.16 7.41
CA GLU A 194 22.04 -12.16 8.22
C GLU A 194 20.71 -11.65 8.75
N GLN A 195 20.50 -10.33 8.72
CA GLN A 195 19.24 -9.70 9.13
C GLN A 195 18.17 -9.71 8.02
N LEU A 196 18.56 -9.99 6.77
CA LEU A 196 17.62 -10.12 5.67
C LEU A 196 16.62 -11.24 5.93
N VAL A 197 15.34 -10.98 5.71
CA VAL A 197 14.26 -11.97 5.91
C VAL A 197 13.75 -12.54 4.60
N GLN A 198 13.69 -11.73 3.53
CA GLN A 198 13.18 -12.15 2.23
C GLN A 198 14.26 -12.78 1.35
N ARG A 199 13.81 -13.68 0.47
CA ARG A 199 14.55 -14.14 -0.70
C ARG A 199 14.24 -13.25 -1.91
N ASP A 200 14.75 -13.63 -3.10
CA ASP A 200 14.43 -12.93 -4.35
C ASP A 200 12.91 -13.01 -4.64
N LEU A 201 12.37 -11.94 -5.21
CA LEU A 201 10.97 -11.82 -5.58
C LEU A 201 10.71 -12.53 -6.92
N VAL A 202 10.43 -13.84 -6.89
CA VAL A 202 10.31 -14.66 -8.09
C VAL A 202 8.88 -14.74 -8.58
N TYR A 203 7.96 -15.31 -7.80
CA TYR A 203 6.58 -15.46 -8.20
C TYR A 203 5.60 -15.08 -7.10
N ALA A 204 4.65 -14.20 -7.43
CA ALA A 204 3.54 -13.84 -6.57
C ALA A 204 2.20 -14.25 -7.18
N ILE A 205 1.36 -14.92 -6.37
CA ILE A 205 -0.06 -15.14 -6.63
C ILE A 205 -0.84 -14.23 -5.71
N ILE A 206 -1.55 -13.24 -6.27
CA ILE A 206 -2.25 -12.21 -5.49
C ILE A 206 -3.73 -12.58 -5.43
N ASP A 207 -4.20 -12.97 -4.25
CA ASP A 207 -5.64 -13.18 -4.01
C ASP A 207 -6.33 -11.84 -3.78
N GLU A 208 -7.57 -11.73 -4.28
CA GLU A 208 -8.32 -10.46 -4.31
C GLU A 208 -7.48 -9.33 -4.92
N VAL A 209 -6.89 -9.59 -6.09
CA VAL A 209 -5.92 -8.72 -6.78
C VAL A 209 -6.42 -7.29 -7.00
N ASP A 210 -7.70 -7.12 -7.19
CA ASP A 210 -8.35 -5.81 -7.33
C ASP A 210 -8.35 -5.00 -6.03
N SER A 211 -8.42 -5.65 -4.86
CA SER A 211 -8.21 -4.98 -3.58
C SER A 211 -6.78 -4.51 -3.42
N VAL A 212 -5.84 -5.42 -3.63
CA VAL A 212 -4.42 -5.18 -3.40
C VAL A 212 -3.86 -4.14 -4.36
N LEU A 213 -4.13 -4.29 -5.67
CA LEU A 213 -3.49 -3.50 -6.72
C LEU A 213 -4.29 -2.27 -7.18
N ILE A 214 -5.57 -2.16 -6.79
CA ILE A 214 -6.40 -1.00 -7.15
C ILE A 214 -6.80 -0.22 -5.90
N ASP A 215 -7.49 -0.84 -4.92
CA ASP A 215 -8.01 -0.11 -3.78
C ASP A 215 -6.91 0.36 -2.84
N GLU A 216 -6.04 -0.55 -2.41
CA GLU A 216 -4.95 -0.23 -1.49
C GLU A 216 -3.77 0.48 -2.15
N ALA A 217 -3.69 0.44 -3.48
CA ALA A 217 -2.62 1.07 -4.26
C ALA A 217 -2.77 2.60 -4.41
N ARG A 218 -3.72 3.24 -3.74
CA ARG A 218 -3.89 4.71 -3.69
C ARG A 218 -2.85 5.40 -2.83
N THR A 219 -2.27 4.69 -1.86
CA THR A 219 -1.24 5.20 -0.95
C THR A 219 -0.01 4.30 -0.97
N PRO A 220 1.21 4.86 -0.94
CA PRO A 220 2.42 4.06 -0.84
C PRO A 220 2.56 3.40 0.54
N LEU A 221 3.44 2.41 0.63
CA LEU A 221 3.94 1.87 1.89
C LEU A 221 5.01 2.83 2.42
N ILE A 222 4.92 3.22 3.68
CA ILE A 222 5.84 4.18 4.31
C ILE A 222 6.32 3.63 5.65
N ILE A 223 7.63 3.60 5.84
CA ILE A 223 8.27 3.40 7.14
C ILE A 223 8.71 4.75 7.67
N SER A 224 8.31 5.07 8.90
CA SER A 224 8.56 6.37 9.52
C SER A 224 9.48 6.27 10.73
N GLY A 225 10.27 7.32 10.93
CA GLY A 225 11.09 7.56 12.12
C GLY A 225 10.76 8.90 12.78
N GLN A 226 11.39 9.20 13.91
CA GLN A 226 11.17 10.48 14.60
C GLN A 226 11.86 11.63 13.88
N SER A 227 11.11 12.71 13.61
CA SER A 227 11.66 13.99 13.16
C SER A 227 12.12 14.85 14.34
N GLY A 228 13.11 15.71 14.09
CA GLY A 228 13.58 16.70 15.04
C GLY A 228 12.77 18.00 15.10
N LYS A 229 11.73 18.16 14.23
CA LYS A 229 10.96 19.42 14.10
C LYS A 229 10.06 19.72 15.31
N SER A 230 9.80 21.01 15.53
CA SER A 230 9.00 21.50 16.67
C SER A 230 7.50 21.25 16.45
N THR A 231 6.80 20.80 17.49
CA THR A 231 5.34 20.60 17.48
C THR A 231 4.53 21.86 17.75
N LYS A 232 5.17 22.95 18.19
CA LYS A 232 4.49 24.20 18.59
C LYS A 232 3.81 24.93 17.44
N LEU A 233 4.33 24.82 16.23
CA LEU A 233 3.77 25.52 15.07
C LEU A 233 2.37 25.00 14.72
N TYR A 234 2.09 23.72 14.92
CA TYR A 234 0.74 23.13 14.70
C TYR A 234 -0.31 23.74 15.63
N GLU A 235 0.04 23.93 16.91
CA GLU A 235 -0.86 24.58 17.88
C GLU A 235 -1.13 26.05 17.53
N VAL A 236 -0.11 26.78 17.06
CA VAL A 236 -0.26 28.18 16.63
C VAL A 236 -1.11 28.27 15.37
N CYS A 237 -0.92 27.38 14.39
CA CYS A 237 -1.72 27.34 13.17
C CYS A 237 -3.18 26.92 13.43
N ASP A 238 -3.43 26.04 14.42
CA ASP A 238 -4.80 25.72 14.87
C ASP A 238 -5.54 26.95 15.39
N ILE A 239 -4.86 27.78 16.21
CA ILE A 239 -5.44 29.04 16.72
C ILE A 239 -5.78 29.99 15.56
N LEU A 240 -4.91 30.10 14.56
CA LEU A 240 -5.16 30.91 13.37
C LEU A 240 -6.33 30.37 12.55
N ALA A 241 -6.35 29.07 12.26
CA ALA A 241 -7.41 28.43 11.45
C ALA A 241 -8.81 28.65 12.03
N ARG A 242 -8.95 28.76 13.34
CA ARG A 242 -10.22 29.08 14.02
C ARG A 242 -10.65 30.54 13.90
N GLN A 243 -9.73 31.45 13.54
CA GLN A 243 -10.01 32.88 13.37
C GLN A 243 -10.33 33.24 11.91
N LEU A 244 -10.00 32.36 10.97
CA LEU A 244 -10.28 32.54 9.55
C LEU A 244 -11.72 32.14 9.21
N GLU A 245 -12.36 32.91 8.33
CA GLU A 245 -13.75 32.73 7.92
C GLU A 245 -13.83 32.04 6.55
N ARG A 246 -14.63 30.97 6.47
CA ARG A 246 -14.91 30.28 5.22
C ARG A 246 -15.71 31.17 4.28
N GLY A 247 -15.26 31.30 3.05
CA GLY A 247 -15.92 31.99 1.98
C GLY A 247 -16.48 31.06 0.89
N GLU A 248 -17.05 31.69 -0.13
CA GLU A 248 -17.61 31.01 -1.30
C GLU A 248 -17.03 31.64 -2.57
N ALA A 249 -16.78 30.80 -3.59
CA ALA A 249 -16.41 31.28 -4.94
C ALA A 249 -17.67 31.34 -5.82
N SER A 250 -17.85 32.40 -6.57
CA SER A 250 -18.94 32.53 -7.55
C SER A 250 -18.58 31.78 -8.84
N GLY A 251 -18.77 30.45 -8.84
CA GLY A 251 -18.59 29.56 -10.00
C GLY A 251 -17.58 28.42 -9.75
N GLU A 252 -17.71 27.31 -10.48
CA GLU A 252 -16.72 26.23 -10.48
C GLU A 252 -15.45 26.74 -11.18
N VAL A 253 -14.31 26.71 -10.48
CA VAL A 253 -12.98 26.96 -11.06
C VAL A 253 -12.64 25.76 -11.95
N THR A 254 -13.03 25.80 -13.20
CA THR A 254 -12.58 24.86 -14.22
C THR A 254 -11.44 25.49 -15.01
N LYS A 255 -10.51 24.66 -15.55
CA LYS A 255 -9.45 25.12 -16.46
C LYS A 255 -9.99 26.02 -17.61
N MET A 256 -11.26 25.90 -17.92
CA MET A 256 -11.93 26.63 -18.99
C MET A 256 -12.38 28.04 -18.58
N THR A 257 -12.78 28.25 -17.30
CA THR A 257 -13.13 29.57 -16.76
C THR A 257 -11.89 30.44 -16.55
N ALA A 258 -10.75 29.85 -16.15
CA ALA A 258 -9.47 30.55 -16.05
C ALA A 258 -8.94 31.02 -17.42
N ILE A 259 -9.24 30.30 -18.51
CA ILE A 259 -8.85 30.69 -19.90
C ILE A 259 -9.79 31.76 -20.46
N MET A 260 -11.05 31.83 -20.03
CA MET A 260 -12.05 32.77 -20.52
C MET A 260 -12.00 34.16 -19.84
N GLY A 261 -11.17 34.33 -18.79
CA GLY A 261 -11.00 35.67 -18.16
C GLY A 261 -12.24 36.13 -17.39
N GLU A 262 -13.10 35.20 -16.90
CA GLU A 262 -14.19 35.58 -16.00
C GLU A 262 -13.61 35.96 -14.64
N GLU A 263 -13.88 37.14 -14.14
CA GLU A 263 -13.53 37.56 -12.78
C GLU A 263 -14.34 36.73 -11.78
N ILE A 264 -13.62 35.81 -11.12
CA ILE A 264 -14.19 35.02 -10.01
C ILE A 264 -14.15 35.91 -8.77
N THR A 265 -15.31 36.26 -8.24
CA THR A 265 -15.39 36.99 -6.97
C THR A 265 -15.32 35.96 -5.85
N GLU A 266 -14.22 36.01 -5.12
CA GLU A 266 -13.98 35.22 -3.91
C GLU A 266 -14.42 36.03 -2.69
N THR A 267 -15.09 35.39 -1.74
CA THR A 267 -15.48 35.98 -0.46
C THR A 267 -14.82 35.20 0.69
N GLY A 268 -14.66 35.83 1.85
CA GLY A 268 -14.05 35.21 3.02
C GLY A 268 -12.52 35.05 2.93
N ASP A 269 -11.95 34.32 3.88
CA ASP A 269 -10.49 34.17 4.01
C ASP A 269 -9.96 32.91 3.30
N PHE A 270 -10.80 31.89 3.13
CA PHE A 270 -10.44 30.68 2.42
C PHE A 270 -11.66 30.01 1.78
N ILE A 271 -11.42 29.24 0.72
CA ILE A 271 -12.43 28.48 -0.02
C ILE A 271 -12.15 27.00 0.15
N VAL A 272 -13.21 26.21 0.34
CA VAL A 272 -13.13 24.74 0.48
C VAL A 272 -13.74 24.08 -0.75
N ASN A 273 -12.93 23.29 -1.44
CA ASN A 273 -13.41 22.39 -2.49
C ASN A 273 -13.51 20.97 -1.92
N GLU A 274 -14.71 20.59 -1.47
CA GLU A 274 -14.95 19.27 -0.85
C GLU A 274 -14.75 18.11 -1.85
N LYS A 275 -14.97 18.37 -3.14
CA LYS A 275 -14.87 17.37 -4.21
C LYS A 275 -13.41 16.96 -4.48
N ASP A 276 -12.52 17.94 -4.45
CA ASP A 276 -11.09 17.72 -4.70
C ASP A 276 -10.29 17.61 -3.38
N LYS A 277 -10.98 17.76 -2.24
CA LYS A 277 -10.39 17.75 -0.87
C LYS A 277 -9.26 18.79 -0.71
N ILE A 278 -9.46 19.99 -1.27
CA ILE A 278 -8.50 21.11 -1.25
C ILE A 278 -9.09 22.32 -0.51
N VAL A 279 -8.24 23.02 0.25
CA VAL A 279 -8.55 24.32 0.83
C VAL A 279 -7.59 25.33 0.25
N THR A 280 -8.09 26.49 -0.19
CA THR A 280 -7.26 27.54 -0.79
C THR A 280 -7.51 28.86 -0.07
N LEU A 281 -6.43 29.54 0.37
CA LEU A 281 -6.51 30.89 0.93
C LEU A 281 -6.85 31.90 -0.16
N THR A 282 -7.73 32.85 0.15
CA THR A 282 -7.98 34.04 -0.66
C THR A 282 -6.91 35.11 -0.40
N GLU A 283 -6.85 36.13 -1.22
CA GLU A 283 -5.94 37.29 -1.00
C GLU A 283 -6.16 37.92 0.39
N GLN A 284 -7.42 38.02 0.84
CA GLN A 284 -7.77 38.51 2.16
C GLN A 284 -7.24 37.57 3.27
N GLY A 285 -7.33 36.26 3.06
CA GLY A 285 -6.81 35.26 3.99
C GLY A 285 -5.29 35.33 4.11
N VAL A 286 -4.59 35.45 2.99
CA VAL A 286 -3.12 35.59 2.97
C VAL A 286 -2.69 36.80 3.79
N HIS A 287 -3.31 37.97 3.61
CA HIS A 287 -2.99 39.16 4.40
C HIS A 287 -3.23 38.97 5.90
N LYS A 288 -4.27 38.22 6.30
CA LYS A 288 -4.50 37.89 7.72
C LYS A 288 -3.41 36.98 8.28
N VAL A 289 -2.94 35.99 7.49
CA VAL A 289 -1.84 35.10 7.87
C VAL A 289 -0.54 35.90 8.03
N GLU A 290 -0.19 36.74 7.06
CA GLU A 290 0.99 37.60 7.12
C GLU A 290 1.00 38.47 8.37
N LYS A 291 -0.11 39.08 8.68
CA LYS A 291 -0.28 39.92 9.87
C LYS A 291 -0.17 39.10 11.17
N PHE A 292 -0.70 37.89 11.20
CA PHE A 292 -0.67 37.04 12.37
C PHE A 292 0.75 36.54 12.70
N PHE A 293 1.51 36.13 11.68
CA PHE A 293 2.90 35.68 11.84
C PHE A 293 3.93 36.80 11.77
N GLN A 294 3.52 38.03 11.47
CA GLN A 294 4.38 39.20 11.28
C GLN A 294 5.46 38.99 10.19
N ILE A 295 5.04 38.39 9.06
CA ILE A 295 5.87 38.15 7.88
C ILE A 295 5.48 39.13 6.77
N GLU A 296 6.44 39.51 5.91
CA GLU A 296 6.21 40.47 4.82
C GLU A 296 5.56 39.83 3.58
N ASN A 297 5.90 38.59 3.29
CA ASN A 297 5.39 37.85 2.14
C ASN A 297 5.18 36.39 2.48
N PHE A 298 3.93 35.95 2.47
CA PHE A 298 3.54 34.57 2.73
C PHE A 298 4.11 33.58 1.72
N SER A 299 4.28 34.00 0.45
CA SER A 299 4.77 33.15 -0.65
C SER A 299 6.31 33.05 -0.73
N ASP A 300 7.05 33.64 0.22
CA ASP A 300 8.50 33.56 0.26
C ASP A 300 8.96 32.13 0.58
N PRO A 301 10.02 31.62 -0.08
CA PRO A 301 10.59 30.31 0.23
C PRO A 301 10.99 30.11 1.72
N GLU A 302 11.34 31.15 2.42
CA GLU A 302 11.64 31.11 3.86
C GLU A 302 10.40 30.78 4.71
N ASN A 303 9.20 31.04 4.20
CA ASN A 303 7.92 30.84 4.90
C ASN A 303 7.18 29.55 4.51
N LEU A 304 7.78 28.65 3.74
CA LEU A 304 7.17 27.40 3.27
C LEU A 304 6.65 26.52 4.42
N GLU A 305 7.35 26.48 5.56
CA GLU A 305 6.90 25.71 6.71
C GLU A 305 5.60 26.30 7.32
N ILE A 306 5.49 27.63 7.36
CA ILE A 306 4.26 28.31 7.82
C ILE A 306 3.11 28.07 6.84
N GLN A 307 3.35 28.19 5.53
CA GLN A 307 2.37 27.92 4.49
C GLN A 307 1.80 26.50 4.64
N HIS A 308 2.68 25.53 4.72
CA HIS A 308 2.31 24.12 4.85
C HIS A 308 1.46 23.86 6.10
N ASN A 309 1.88 24.37 7.25
CA ASN A 309 1.15 24.16 8.51
C ASN A 309 -0.20 24.88 8.56
N VAL A 310 -0.33 26.06 7.93
CA VAL A 310 -1.61 26.77 7.80
C VAL A 310 -2.58 25.98 6.91
N ASP A 311 -2.10 25.47 5.76
CA ASP A 311 -2.90 24.60 4.89
C ASP A 311 -3.39 23.35 5.60
N LEU A 312 -2.51 22.69 6.35
CA LEU A 312 -2.85 21.51 7.15
C LEU A 312 -3.87 21.81 8.25
N ALA A 313 -3.75 22.94 8.92
CA ALA A 313 -4.71 23.34 9.95
C ALA A 313 -6.10 23.60 9.32
N LEU A 314 -6.16 24.31 8.20
CA LEU A 314 -7.41 24.56 7.48
C LEU A 314 -8.03 23.25 6.96
N ARG A 315 -7.24 22.33 6.40
CA ARG A 315 -7.69 21.00 5.97
C ARG A 315 -8.21 20.17 7.14
N ALA A 316 -7.51 20.16 8.28
CA ALA A 316 -7.94 19.45 9.48
C ALA A 316 -9.29 19.93 9.98
N HIS A 317 -9.56 21.26 9.93
CA HIS A 317 -10.82 21.83 10.37
C HIS A 317 -11.99 21.63 9.41
N ASN A 318 -11.73 21.66 8.09
CA ASN A 318 -12.79 21.76 7.07
C ASN A 318 -13.03 20.46 6.30
N LEU A 319 -12.06 19.54 6.28
CA LEU A 319 -12.11 18.32 5.47
C LEU A 319 -11.94 17.02 6.27
N MET A 320 -11.62 17.14 7.58
CA MET A 320 -11.44 15.97 8.44
C MET A 320 -12.45 16.01 9.59
N PHE A 321 -13.35 15.04 9.63
CA PHE A 321 -14.47 15.02 10.57
C PHE A 321 -14.30 13.90 11.59
N ARG A 322 -14.53 14.27 12.86
CA ARG A 322 -14.54 13.32 13.98
C ARG A 322 -15.67 12.31 13.78
N ASP A 323 -15.41 11.07 14.16
CA ASP A 323 -16.30 9.91 14.04
C ASP A 323 -16.62 9.47 12.58
N GLN A 324 -16.00 10.12 11.59
CA GLN A 324 -15.99 9.72 10.17
C GLN A 324 -14.59 9.35 9.71
N ASP A 325 -13.67 10.31 9.72
CA ASP A 325 -12.29 10.13 9.25
C ASP A 325 -11.37 9.66 10.37
N TYR A 326 -11.66 10.05 11.61
CA TYR A 326 -10.90 9.68 12.81
C TYR A 326 -11.76 9.63 14.06
N VAL A 327 -11.27 8.94 15.09
CA VAL A 327 -11.84 8.93 16.44
C VAL A 327 -10.78 9.36 17.45
N VAL A 328 -11.24 9.95 18.56
CA VAL A 328 -10.36 10.29 19.70
C VAL A 328 -10.63 9.30 20.82
N LYS A 329 -9.62 8.54 21.22
CA LYS A 329 -9.69 7.57 22.30
C LYS A 329 -8.37 7.56 23.08
N ASP A 330 -8.45 7.53 24.42
CA ASP A 330 -7.28 7.48 25.31
C ASP A 330 -6.27 8.61 25.04
N ASP A 331 -6.77 9.84 24.81
CA ASP A 331 -6.00 11.04 24.47
C ASP A 331 -5.14 10.88 23.20
N GLN A 332 -5.63 10.08 22.23
CA GLN A 332 -4.98 9.86 20.94
C GLN A 332 -5.98 9.93 19.80
N VAL A 333 -5.57 10.53 18.70
CA VAL A 333 -6.28 10.46 17.42
C VAL A 333 -5.99 9.11 16.76
N MET A 334 -7.04 8.41 16.35
CA MET A 334 -6.94 7.16 15.58
C MET A 334 -7.71 7.29 14.28
N ILE A 335 -7.08 6.88 13.20
CA ILE A 335 -7.69 6.93 11.85
C ILE A 335 -8.82 5.91 11.76
N VAL A 336 -9.89 6.30 11.08
CA VAL A 336 -10.94 5.40 10.60
C VAL A 336 -10.72 5.22 9.09
N ASP A 337 -10.60 3.99 8.65
CA ASP A 337 -10.43 3.68 7.23
C ASP A 337 -11.70 4.00 6.44
N GLU A 338 -11.59 4.85 5.45
CA GLU A 338 -12.70 5.34 4.62
C GLU A 338 -13.43 4.18 3.89
N PHE A 339 -12.71 3.09 3.57
CA PHE A 339 -13.27 1.95 2.83
C PHE A 339 -13.86 0.87 3.71
N THR A 340 -13.21 0.58 4.82
CA THR A 340 -13.60 -0.51 5.72
C THR A 340 -14.37 -0.02 6.94
N GLY A 341 -14.32 1.29 7.23
CA GLY A 341 -14.84 1.88 8.45
C GLY A 341 -14.13 1.40 9.72
N ARG A 342 -12.94 0.78 9.58
CA ARG A 342 -12.16 0.21 10.68
C ARG A 342 -11.32 1.27 11.37
N ILE A 343 -11.29 1.23 12.71
CA ILE A 343 -10.29 2.00 13.46
C ILE A 343 -8.93 1.34 13.21
N MET A 344 -7.95 2.16 12.80
CA MET A 344 -6.60 1.73 12.51
C MET A 344 -5.63 2.17 13.62
N PRO A 345 -5.43 1.34 14.64
CA PRO A 345 -4.51 1.66 15.72
C PRO A 345 -3.07 1.73 15.19
N GLY A 346 -2.35 2.78 15.58
CA GLY A 346 -0.95 2.95 15.17
C GLY A 346 -0.75 3.65 13.83
N ARG A 347 -1.76 3.74 12.97
CA ARG A 347 -1.70 4.54 11.73
C ARG A 347 -1.77 6.02 12.02
N ARG A 348 -1.07 6.81 11.20
CA ARG A 348 -1.09 8.28 11.25
C ARG A 348 -1.26 8.80 9.83
N TYR A 349 -1.95 9.94 9.70
CA TYR A 349 -1.95 10.69 8.44
C TYR A 349 -0.53 11.21 8.18
N SER A 350 -0.11 11.21 6.92
CA SER A 350 1.18 11.73 6.47
C SER A 350 1.24 13.26 6.50
N ASP A 351 2.42 13.78 6.24
CA ASP A 351 2.69 15.18 5.91
C ASP A 351 2.26 16.20 6.99
N GLY A 352 2.21 15.79 8.26
CA GLY A 352 1.80 16.68 9.36
C GLY A 352 0.29 16.78 9.58
N LEU A 353 -0.55 16.21 8.71
CA LEU A 353 -2.02 16.29 8.86
C LEU A 353 -2.51 15.65 10.18
N HIS A 354 -1.87 14.56 10.61
CA HIS A 354 -2.22 13.92 11.89
C HIS A 354 -1.96 14.85 13.08
N GLN A 355 -0.84 15.56 13.07
CA GLN A 355 -0.49 16.55 14.08
C GLN A 355 -1.44 17.75 14.07
N ALA A 356 -1.86 18.19 12.89
CA ALA A 356 -2.87 19.24 12.75
C ALA A 356 -4.22 18.80 13.35
N ILE A 357 -4.61 17.52 13.19
CA ILE A 357 -5.81 16.96 13.82
C ILE A 357 -5.60 16.81 15.33
N GLU A 358 -4.43 16.36 15.79
CA GLU A 358 -4.09 16.31 17.22
C GLU A 358 -4.19 17.71 17.85
N ALA A 359 -3.72 18.77 17.19
CA ALA A 359 -3.85 20.15 17.64
C ALA A 359 -5.33 20.61 17.66
N LYS A 360 -6.09 20.31 16.60
CA LYS A 360 -7.54 20.59 16.49
C LYS A 360 -8.34 19.98 17.65
N GLU A 361 -8.05 18.74 18.01
CA GLU A 361 -8.75 18.00 19.08
C GLU A 361 -8.17 18.26 20.48
N HIS A 362 -7.15 19.13 20.59
CA HIS A 362 -6.46 19.46 21.84
C HIS A 362 -5.89 18.27 22.60
N VAL A 363 -5.52 17.22 21.89
CA VAL A 363 -4.73 16.12 22.41
C VAL A 363 -3.24 16.44 22.28
N LYS A 364 -2.39 15.69 22.98
CA LYS A 364 -0.95 15.92 22.92
C LYS A 364 -0.41 15.73 21.52
N VAL A 365 0.04 16.82 20.87
CA VAL A 365 0.69 16.77 19.56
C VAL A 365 2.01 15.99 19.66
N LYS A 366 2.08 14.85 18.95
CA LYS A 366 3.30 14.05 18.90
C LYS A 366 4.24 14.61 17.83
N ARG A 367 5.55 14.36 17.99
CA ARG A 367 6.53 14.80 17.01
C ARG A 367 6.19 14.26 15.60
N GLU A 368 6.50 15.06 14.62
CA GLU A 368 6.38 14.69 13.22
C GLU A 368 7.20 13.42 12.91
N SER A 369 6.68 12.58 12.04
CA SER A 369 7.39 11.40 11.57
C SER A 369 8.13 11.75 10.29
N LYS A 370 9.44 11.47 10.23
CA LYS A 370 10.21 11.55 9.01
C LYS A 370 10.07 10.24 8.22
N THR A 371 9.86 10.32 6.91
CA THR A 371 9.86 9.14 6.04
C THR A 371 11.27 8.56 5.95
N LEU A 372 11.44 7.31 6.38
CA LEU A 372 12.70 6.58 6.29
C LEU A 372 12.82 5.76 5.02
N ALA A 373 11.72 5.13 4.62
CA ALA A 373 11.63 4.34 3.39
C ALA A 373 10.19 4.36 2.87
N THR A 374 10.03 4.36 1.57
CA THR A 374 8.72 4.34 0.91
C THR A 374 8.79 3.55 -0.39
N ILE A 375 7.67 2.90 -0.76
CA ILE A 375 7.46 2.29 -2.08
C ILE A 375 5.97 2.21 -2.37
N THR A 376 5.58 2.45 -3.63
CA THR A 376 4.20 2.20 -4.06
C THR A 376 3.97 0.71 -4.29
N PHE A 377 2.72 0.24 -4.11
CA PHE A 377 2.36 -1.16 -4.43
C PHE A 377 2.67 -1.50 -5.88
N GLN A 378 2.43 -0.53 -6.79
CA GLN A 378 2.71 -0.68 -8.21
C GLN A 378 4.18 -1.03 -8.45
N ASN A 379 5.09 -0.22 -7.92
CA ASN A 379 6.53 -0.43 -8.07
C ASN A 379 7.00 -1.68 -7.33
N PHE A 380 6.43 -1.97 -6.15
CA PHE A 380 6.79 -3.16 -5.39
C PHE A 380 6.42 -4.45 -6.14
N PHE A 381 5.16 -4.63 -6.57
CA PHE A 381 4.74 -5.84 -7.26
C PHE A 381 5.37 -5.97 -8.65
N ASN A 382 5.77 -4.86 -9.29
CA ASN A 382 6.52 -4.91 -10.55
C ASN A 382 7.96 -5.44 -10.41
N LYS A 383 8.48 -5.60 -9.18
CA LYS A 383 9.79 -6.24 -8.93
C LYS A 383 9.76 -7.76 -9.03
N TYR A 384 8.59 -8.38 -8.95
CA TYR A 384 8.48 -9.81 -9.16
C TYR A 384 8.82 -10.19 -10.61
N LYS A 385 9.63 -11.24 -10.80
CA LYS A 385 9.92 -11.81 -12.13
C LYS A 385 8.62 -12.26 -12.81
N LYS A 386 7.69 -12.82 -12.02
CA LYS A 386 6.36 -13.28 -12.44
C LYS A 386 5.33 -12.93 -11.38
N LYS A 387 4.20 -12.43 -11.81
CA LYS A 387 3.06 -12.13 -10.92
C LYS A 387 1.76 -12.51 -11.59
N SER A 388 0.80 -12.95 -10.81
CA SER A 388 -0.55 -13.29 -11.26
C SER A 388 -1.57 -12.89 -10.21
N GLY A 389 -2.83 -12.82 -10.60
CA GLY A 389 -3.88 -12.42 -9.67
C GLY A 389 -5.19 -13.15 -9.89
N MET A 390 -5.99 -13.24 -8.85
CA MET A 390 -7.34 -13.79 -8.92
C MET A 390 -8.33 -12.92 -8.15
N THR A 391 -9.50 -12.74 -8.72
CA THR A 391 -10.63 -12.03 -8.10
C THR A 391 -11.94 -12.38 -8.83
N GLY A 392 -13.05 -11.94 -8.31
CA GLY A 392 -14.37 -12.07 -8.97
C GLY A 392 -14.78 -10.85 -9.81
N THR A 393 -13.95 -9.81 -9.89
CA THR A 393 -14.36 -8.47 -10.36
C THR A 393 -13.21 -7.65 -10.98
N ALA A 394 -12.35 -8.25 -11.80
CA ALA A 394 -11.19 -7.55 -12.41
C ALA A 394 -11.51 -6.85 -13.73
N LEU A 395 -12.48 -7.34 -14.50
CA LEU A 395 -12.72 -6.92 -15.88
C LEU A 395 -13.03 -5.43 -16.03
N THR A 396 -13.65 -4.83 -15.01
CA THR A 396 -13.94 -3.38 -15.00
C THR A 396 -12.69 -2.53 -15.02
N GLU A 397 -11.58 -3.05 -14.46
CA GLU A 397 -10.28 -2.38 -14.32
C GLU A 397 -9.20 -3.01 -15.24
N GLU A 398 -9.59 -3.80 -16.25
CA GLU A 398 -8.67 -4.50 -17.16
C GLU A 398 -7.63 -3.56 -17.77
N LYS A 399 -8.04 -2.36 -18.14
CA LYS A 399 -7.13 -1.35 -18.70
C LYS A 399 -6.02 -0.98 -17.73
N GLU A 400 -6.34 -0.77 -16.46
CA GLU A 400 -5.37 -0.40 -15.44
C GLU A 400 -4.40 -1.56 -15.16
N PHE A 401 -4.92 -2.79 -15.05
CA PHE A 401 -4.08 -3.97 -14.87
C PHE A 401 -3.08 -4.17 -16.01
N ARG A 402 -3.50 -3.89 -17.23
CA ARG A 402 -2.63 -3.99 -18.41
C ARG A 402 -1.61 -2.87 -18.46
N ASP A 403 -2.05 -1.61 -18.29
CA ASP A 403 -1.21 -0.42 -18.47
C ASP A 403 -0.15 -0.27 -17.36
N ILE A 404 -0.48 -0.65 -16.10
CA ILE A 404 0.40 -0.47 -14.95
C ILE A 404 1.17 -1.75 -14.60
N TYR A 405 0.49 -2.90 -14.61
CA TYR A 405 1.06 -4.15 -14.11
C TYR A 405 1.45 -5.15 -15.22
N GLY A 406 1.10 -4.86 -16.47
CA GLY A 406 1.36 -5.74 -17.60
C GLY A 406 0.55 -7.04 -17.58
N MET A 407 -0.55 -7.08 -16.80
CA MET A 407 -1.42 -8.25 -16.66
C MET A 407 -2.74 -8.03 -17.38
N ASP A 408 -3.16 -8.97 -18.22
CA ASP A 408 -4.49 -9.00 -18.79
C ASP A 408 -5.46 -9.85 -17.96
N VAL A 409 -6.75 -9.63 -18.17
CA VAL A 409 -7.82 -10.29 -17.44
C VAL A 409 -8.50 -11.33 -18.32
N VAL A 410 -8.63 -12.55 -17.81
CA VAL A 410 -9.38 -13.62 -18.47
C VAL A 410 -10.57 -14.01 -17.63
N GLU A 411 -11.78 -13.77 -18.15
CA GLU A 411 -13.04 -14.17 -17.51
C GLU A 411 -13.25 -15.67 -17.69
N ILE A 412 -13.39 -16.40 -16.57
CA ILE A 412 -13.59 -17.84 -16.52
C ILE A 412 -15.07 -18.12 -16.27
N PRO A 413 -15.72 -19.02 -17.04
CA PRO A 413 -17.09 -19.38 -16.80
C PRO A 413 -17.28 -20.05 -15.43
N THR A 414 -18.46 -19.88 -14.85
CA THR A 414 -18.84 -20.56 -13.60
C THR A 414 -19.01 -22.06 -13.81
N ASN A 415 -18.69 -22.86 -12.79
CA ASN A 415 -18.88 -24.32 -12.80
C ASN A 415 -20.35 -24.72 -13.01
N ARG A 416 -21.27 -23.96 -12.37
CA ARG A 416 -22.71 -24.09 -12.57
C ARG A 416 -23.32 -22.76 -12.99
N PRO A 417 -24.39 -22.74 -13.80
CA PRO A 417 -25.05 -21.50 -14.18
C PRO A 417 -25.53 -20.69 -12.95
N VAL A 418 -25.35 -19.38 -13.00
CA VAL A 418 -25.82 -18.48 -11.94
C VAL A 418 -27.35 -18.39 -12.00
N GLN A 419 -28.01 -18.67 -10.87
CA GLN A 419 -29.46 -18.59 -10.73
C GLN A 419 -29.94 -17.32 -10.01
N ARG A 420 -29.00 -16.50 -9.51
CA ARG A 420 -29.32 -15.24 -8.83
C ARG A 420 -30.05 -14.28 -9.77
N ILE A 421 -31.08 -13.64 -9.24
CA ILE A 421 -31.84 -12.59 -9.93
C ILE A 421 -31.35 -11.23 -9.43
N ASP A 422 -30.77 -10.43 -10.33
CA ASP A 422 -30.35 -9.08 -10.03
C ASP A 422 -31.45 -8.10 -10.46
N MET A 423 -32.13 -7.50 -9.47
CA MET A 423 -33.26 -6.57 -9.69
C MET A 423 -32.72 -5.16 -10.02
N ASP A 424 -33.55 -4.38 -10.73
CA ASP A 424 -33.27 -2.96 -10.97
C ASP A 424 -33.24 -2.18 -9.65
N ASP A 425 -32.46 -1.09 -9.63
CA ASP A 425 -32.31 -0.24 -8.45
C ASP A 425 -33.64 0.40 -8.04
N ALA A 426 -33.88 0.43 -6.73
CA ALA A 426 -35.03 1.13 -6.14
C ALA A 426 -34.57 2.53 -5.70
N VAL A 427 -35.04 3.58 -6.38
CA VAL A 427 -34.60 4.96 -6.13
C VAL A 427 -35.70 5.73 -5.38
N TYR A 428 -35.30 6.46 -4.33
CA TYR A 428 -36.14 7.26 -3.45
C TYR A 428 -35.65 8.71 -3.41
N MET A 429 -36.55 9.64 -3.07
CA MET A 429 -36.19 11.06 -2.97
C MET A 429 -35.28 11.31 -1.77
N THR A 430 -35.59 10.74 -0.62
CA THR A 430 -34.87 10.99 0.64
C THR A 430 -34.25 9.73 1.25
N LYS A 431 -33.16 9.90 2.04
CA LYS A 431 -32.55 8.82 2.82
C LYS A 431 -33.58 8.15 3.78
N LYS A 432 -34.46 8.93 4.36
CA LYS A 432 -35.48 8.43 5.29
C LYS A 432 -36.46 7.44 4.63
N GLU A 433 -36.95 7.74 3.44
CA GLU A 433 -37.81 6.85 2.65
C GLU A 433 -37.07 5.58 2.24
N LYS A 434 -35.83 5.73 1.78
CA LYS A 434 -34.96 4.63 1.45
C LYS A 434 -34.79 3.64 2.62
N TYR A 435 -34.46 4.13 3.81
CA TYR A 435 -34.27 3.25 4.97
C TYR A 435 -35.54 2.57 5.42
N LYS A 436 -36.68 3.24 5.31
CA LYS A 436 -38.00 2.62 5.56
C LYS A 436 -38.25 1.47 4.59
N ALA A 437 -37.98 1.68 3.31
CA ALA A 437 -38.15 0.64 2.28
C ALA A 437 -37.16 -0.54 2.49
N VAL A 438 -35.95 -0.28 2.89
CA VAL A 438 -34.95 -1.32 3.26
C VAL A 438 -35.47 -2.18 4.41
N VAL A 439 -36.00 -1.55 5.49
CA VAL A 439 -36.54 -2.28 6.64
C VAL A 439 -37.75 -3.15 6.25
N GLU A 440 -38.62 -2.64 5.39
CA GLU A 440 -39.78 -3.42 4.91
C GLU A 440 -39.35 -4.60 4.03
N ALA A 441 -38.36 -4.41 3.15
CA ALA A 441 -37.80 -5.49 2.33
C ALA A 441 -37.08 -6.58 3.16
N VAL A 442 -36.44 -6.20 4.26
CA VAL A 442 -35.85 -7.15 5.23
C VAL A 442 -36.97 -7.95 5.92
N LYS A 443 -38.02 -7.27 6.36
CA LYS A 443 -39.18 -7.85 7.05
C LYS A 443 -39.89 -8.87 6.18
N GLU A 444 -40.15 -8.53 4.91
CA GLU A 444 -40.76 -9.44 3.94
C GLU A 444 -39.93 -10.71 3.70
N ALA A 445 -38.62 -10.55 3.53
CA ALA A 445 -37.72 -11.68 3.32
C ALA A 445 -37.59 -12.57 4.57
N HIS A 446 -37.43 -11.95 5.75
CA HIS A 446 -37.38 -12.65 7.03
C HIS A 446 -38.69 -13.45 7.30
N ALA A 447 -39.85 -12.87 6.99
CA ALA A 447 -41.14 -13.55 7.12
C ALA A 447 -41.27 -14.78 6.21
N LYS A 448 -40.57 -14.81 5.07
CA LYS A 448 -40.47 -15.97 4.16
C LYS A 448 -39.42 -16.99 4.59
N GLY A 449 -38.65 -16.71 5.66
CA GLY A 449 -37.49 -17.48 6.08
C GLY A 449 -36.25 -17.32 5.17
N GLN A 450 -36.27 -16.36 4.25
CA GLN A 450 -35.14 -16.08 3.34
C GLN A 450 -34.04 -15.35 4.12
N PRO A 451 -32.77 -15.83 4.10
CA PRO A 451 -31.68 -15.13 4.74
C PRO A 451 -31.37 -13.81 3.99
N VAL A 452 -31.05 -12.76 4.75
CA VAL A 452 -30.81 -11.42 4.23
C VAL A 452 -29.45 -10.91 4.66
N LEU A 453 -28.69 -10.40 3.70
CA LEU A 453 -27.47 -9.64 3.94
C LEU A 453 -27.67 -8.19 3.48
N VAL A 454 -27.62 -7.27 4.44
CA VAL A 454 -27.74 -5.82 4.19
C VAL A 454 -26.35 -5.23 4.12
N GLY A 455 -25.95 -4.75 2.95
CA GLY A 455 -24.67 -4.05 2.73
C GLY A 455 -24.80 -2.56 3.00
N THR A 456 -23.94 -2.01 3.86
CA THR A 456 -23.86 -0.57 4.18
C THR A 456 -22.48 -0.02 3.87
N ILE A 457 -22.37 1.27 3.54
CA ILE A 457 -21.09 1.92 3.29
C ILE A 457 -20.41 2.31 4.60
N THR A 458 -21.17 2.87 5.55
CA THR A 458 -20.62 3.40 6.81
C THR A 458 -21.12 2.63 8.03
N ILE A 459 -20.34 2.69 9.11
CA ILE A 459 -20.74 2.13 10.41
C ILE A 459 -22.01 2.84 10.93
N GLU A 460 -22.12 4.14 10.72
CA GLU A 460 -23.25 4.96 11.14
C GLU A 460 -24.59 4.45 10.54
N VAL A 461 -24.60 4.20 9.23
CA VAL A 461 -25.78 3.63 8.55
C VAL A 461 -26.08 2.22 9.07
N SER A 462 -25.05 1.43 9.34
CA SER A 462 -25.17 0.09 9.93
C SER A 462 -25.85 0.14 11.32
N GLU A 463 -25.42 1.06 12.18
CA GLU A 463 -26.02 1.26 13.52
C GLU A 463 -27.45 1.82 13.45
N LEU A 464 -27.71 2.77 12.54
CA LEU A 464 -29.04 3.30 12.28
C LEU A 464 -30.03 2.18 11.90
N LEU A 465 -29.66 1.39 10.90
CA LEU A 465 -30.50 0.27 10.44
C LEU A 465 -30.68 -0.79 11.52
N SER A 466 -29.64 -1.10 12.29
CA SER A 466 -29.74 -1.97 13.46
C SER A 466 -30.77 -1.44 14.47
N GLY A 467 -30.76 -0.13 14.74
CA GLY A 467 -31.75 0.52 15.60
C GLY A 467 -33.20 0.42 15.07
N LEU A 468 -33.38 0.56 13.75
CA LEU A 468 -34.66 0.43 13.10
C LEU A 468 -35.19 -1.02 13.13
N LEU A 469 -34.36 -2.00 12.80
CA LEU A 469 -34.73 -3.43 12.83
C LEU A 469 -35.05 -3.91 14.25
N LYS A 470 -34.36 -3.42 15.27
CA LYS A 470 -34.67 -3.70 16.68
C LYS A 470 -36.06 -3.21 17.09
N ARG A 471 -36.48 -2.02 16.59
CA ARG A 471 -37.83 -1.47 16.84
C ARG A 471 -38.92 -2.31 16.21
N GLU A 472 -38.64 -2.92 15.04
CA GLU A 472 -39.55 -3.86 14.36
C GLU A 472 -39.48 -5.28 14.93
N GLY A 473 -38.65 -5.54 15.96
CA GLY A 473 -38.55 -6.83 16.63
C GLY A 473 -37.79 -7.89 15.82
N ILE A 474 -37.03 -7.50 14.77
CA ILE A 474 -36.30 -8.40 13.92
C ILE A 474 -34.92 -8.68 14.58
N GLN A 475 -34.66 -9.95 14.90
CA GLN A 475 -33.34 -10.37 15.37
C GLN A 475 -32.32 -10.31 14.23
N HIS A 476 -31.17 -9.71 14.46
CA HIS A 476 -30.14 -9.56 13.46
C HIS A 476 -28.72 -9.50 14.09
N LYS A 477 -27.74 -9.82 13.28
CA LYS A 477 -26.30 -9.64 13.60
C LYS A 477 -25.74 -8.44 12.84
N VAL A 478 -24.79 -7.74 13.47
CA VAL A 478 -24.11 -6.59 12.86
C VAL A 478 -22.63 -6.92 12.74
N LEU A 479 -22.12 -6.88 11.53
CA LEU A 479 -20.74 -7.09 11.18
C LEU A 479 -20.13 -5.76 10.75
N ASN A 480 -19.44 -5.14 11.67
CA ASN A 480 -18.69 -3.91 11.40
C ASN A 480 -17.32 -3.99 12.08
N ALA A 481 -16.47 -2.99 11.83
CA ALA A 481 -15.10 -2.96 12.32
C ALA A 481 -14.92 -3.03 13.84
N LYS A 482 -15.99 -2.89 14.62
CA LYS A 482 -15.95 -3.00 16.08
C LYS A 482 -15.88 -4.46 16.56
N PHE A 483 -16.19 -5.46 15.72
CA PHE A 483 -16.39 -6.87 16.08
C PHE A 483 -15.55 -7.85 15.23
N HIS A 484 -14.31 -7.55 14.99
CA HIS A 484 -13.41 -8.33 14.15
C HIS A 484 -13.26 -9.82 14.53
N GLU A 485 -13.13 -10.08 15.83
CA GLU A 485 -12.87 -11.45 16.32
C GLU A 485 -14.05 -12.40 16.07
N LEU A 486 -15.26 -11.87 15.92
CA LEU A 486 -16.48 -12.63 15.65
C LEU A 486 -16.86 -12.66 14.16
N GLU A 487 -16.06 -12.06 13.30
CA GLU A 487 -16.39 -11.89 11.87
C GLU A 487 -16.69 -13.22 11.18
N ALA A 488 -15.82 -14.20 11.35
CA ALA A 488 -15.96 -15.51 10.71
C ALA A 488 -17.23 -16.28 11.17
N GLU A 489 -17.58 -16.19 12.46
CA GLU A 489 -18.78 -16.81 13.01
C GLU A 489 -20.06 -16.13 12.51
N ILE A 490 -20.07 -14.78 12.49
CA ILE A 490 -21.23 -14.01 12.01
C ILE A 490 -21.49 -14.30 10.52
N VAL A 491 -20.43 -14.41 9.72
CA VAL A 491 -20.54 -14.71 8.29
C VAL A 491 -20.99 -16.15 8.06
N ALA A 492 -20.50 -17.10 8.84
CA ALA A 492 -20.92 -18.49 8.75
C ALA A 492 -22.43 -18.64 8.98
N ASP A 493 -22.99 -17.90 9.93
CA ASP A 493 -24.41 -17.92 10.27
C ASP A 493 -25.29 -17.10 9.32
N ALA A 494 -24.71 -16.25 8.46
CA ALA A 494 -25.50 -15.36 7.58
C ALA A 494 -26.30 -16.12 6.51
N GLY A 495 -26.00 -17.39 6.24
CA GLY A 495 -26.70 -18.25 5.27
C GLY A 495 -27.78 -19.15 5.89
N ILE A 496 -28.01 -19.09 7.20
CA ILE A 496 -29.01 -19.89 7.88
C ILE A 496 -30.43 -19.34 7.60
N HIS A 497 -31.44 -20.23 7.54
CA HIS A 497 -32.84 -19.89 7.34
C HIS A 497 -33.30 -18.72 8.24
N GLY A 498 -33.83 -17.68 7.63
CA GLY A 498 -34.35 -16.48 8.29
C GLY A 498 -33.29 -15.58 8.95
N ALA A 499 -31.97 -15.85 8.78
CA ALA A 499 -30.93 -15.00 9.32
C ALA A 499 -30.94 -13.59 8.70
N VAL A 500 -30.73 -12.56 9.53
CA VAL A 500 -30.56 -11.18 9.06
C VAL A 500 -29.20 -10.67 9.51
N THR A 501 -28.35 -10.27 8.56
CA THR A 501 -27.01 -9.76 8.84
C THR A 501 -26.84 -8.39 8.19
N ILE A 502 -26.39 -7.41 8.96
CA ILE A 502 -25.95 -6.10 8.44
C ILE A 502 -24.42 -6.13 8.38
N ALA A 503 -23.86 -5.85 7.23
CA ALA A 503 -22.41 -5.84 7.06
C ALA A 503 -21.95 -4.55 6.36
N THR A 504 -20.85 -3.95 6.86
CA THR A 504 -20.14 -2.92 6.09
C THR A 504 -19.37 -3.58 4.95
N ASN A 505 -19.07 -2.81 3.91
CA ASN A 505 -18.61 -3.26 2.59
C ASN A 505 -17.62 -4.40 2.54
N MET A 506 -16.56 -4.30 3.34
CA MET A 506 -15.42 -5.20 3.29
C MET A 506 -15.49 -6.30 4.35
N ALA A 507 -16.44 -6.20 5.27
CA ALA A 507 -16.59 -7.20 6.33
C ALA A 507 -17.00 -8.55 5.73
N GLY A 508 -16.30 -9.63 6.11
CA GLY A 508 -16.51 -10.98 5.59
C GLY A 508 -15.97 -11.25 4.18
N ARG A 509 -15.09 -10.38 3.64
CA ARG A 509 -14.41 -10.65 2.36
C ARG A 509 -13.52 -11.88 2.47
N GLY A 510 -13.49 -12.72 1.43
CA GLY A 510 -12.74 -13.98 1.44
C GLY A 510 -13.39 -15.11 2.24
N THR A 511 -14.54 -14.86 2.91
CA THR A 511 -15.29 -15.87 3.64
C THR A 511 -16.53 -16.29 2.86
N ASP A 512 -16.77 -17.61 2.81
CA ASP A 512 -17.90 -18.18 2.09
C ASP A 512 -19.16 -18.28 2.97
N ILE A 513 -20.32 -17.83 2.45
CA ILE A 513 -21.63 -17.94 3.09
C ILE A 513 -22.27 -19.23 2.58
N LYS A 514 -22.41 -20.23 3.45
CA LYS A 514 -23.06 -21.50 3.12
C LYS A 514 -24.54 -21.44 3.48
N LEU A 515 -25.39 -21.80 2.51
CA LEU A 515 -26.83 -21.87 2.74
C LEU A 515 -27.21 -23.24 3.27
N ASP A 516 -28.12 -23.29 4.24
CA ASP A 516 -28.82 -24.51 4.62
C ASP A 516 -29.92 -24.89 3.58
N GLU A 517 -30.50 -26.06 3.69
CA GLU A 517 -31.50 -26.52 2.74
C GLU A 517 -32.82 -25.71 2.78
N GLU A 518 -33.22 -25.26 4.00
CA GLU A 518 -34.39 -24.42 4.21
C GLU A 518 -34.20 -23.03 3.60
N ALA A 519 -33.02 -22.43 3.75
CA ALA A 519 -32.67 -21.15 3.11
C ALA A 519 -32.66 -21.24 1.58
N ARG A 520 -32.17 -22.35 1.01
CA ARG A 520 -32.24 -22.60 -0.45
C ARG A 520 -33.72 -22.71 -0.93
N ALA A 521 -34.55 -23.42 -0.18
CA ALA A 521 -35.97 -23.55 -0.49
C ALA A 521 -36.73 -22.22 -0.37
N ALA A 522 -36.31 -21.32 0.55
CA ALA A 522 -36.88 -19.99 0.75
C ALA A 522 -36.45 -18.98 -0.32
N GLY A 523 -35.59 -19.35 -1.29
CA GLY A 523 -35.13 -18.50 -2.41
C GLY A 523 -33.66 -18.10 -2.32
N GLY A 524 -32.92 -18.65 -1.37
CA GLY A 524 -31.50 -18.38 -1.19
C GLY A 524 -31.21 -17.02 -0.56
N LEU A 525 -29.94 -16.59 -0.55
CA LEU A 525 -29.52 -15.35 0.10
C LEU A 525 -29.99 -14.11 -0.67
N LYS A 526 -30.71 -13.22 0.04
CA LYS A 526 -31.12 -11.91 -0.48
C LYS A 526 -30.08 -10.86 -0.10
N ILE A 527 -29.54 -10.17 -1.10
CA ILE A 527 -28.63 -9.03 -0.93
C ILE A 527 -29.41 -7.73 -1.04
N ILE A 528 -29.29 -6.88 -0.03
CA ILE A 528 -29.83 -5.52 -0.01
C ILE A 528 -28.66 -4.56 0.11
N GLY A 529 -28.34 -3.82 -0.98
CA GLY A 529 -27.37 -2.71 -0.93
C GLY A 529 -28.10 -1.43 -0.53
N THR A 530 -27.61 -0.72 0.48
CA THR A 530 -28.25 0.51 0.95
C THR A 530 -27.84 1.75 0.18
N GLU A 531 -26.77 1.64 -0.60
CA GLU A 531 -26.24 2.68 -1.49
C GLU A 531 -25.43 2.01 -2.60
N ARG A 532 -25.18 2.74 -3.70
CA ARG A 532 -24.16 2.38 -4.69
C ARG A 532 -22.80 2.90 -4.23
N HIS A 533 -21.78 2.08 -4.40
CA HIS A 533 -20.41 2.43 -4.07
C HIS A 533 -19.79 3.32 -5.15
N GLU A 534 -18.62 3.89 -4.88
CA GLU A 534 -17.84 4.65 -5.84
C GLU A 534 -17.41 3.81 -7.07
N SER A 535 -17.28 2.50 -6.90
CA SER A 535 -16.87 1.57 -7.96
C SER A 535 -17.93 0.49 -8.19
N ARG A 536 -18.24 0.22 -9.47
CA ARG A 536 -19.11 -0.89 -9.89
C ARG A 536 -18.60 -2.24 -9.43
N ARG A 537 -17.30 -2.35 -9.29
CA ARG A 537 -16.60 -3.54 -8.82
C ARG A 537 -17.05 -3.93 -7.41
N ILE A 538 -17.10 -2.97 -6.49
CA ILE A 538 -17.54 -3.19 -5.10
C ILE A 538 -19.01 -3.63 -5.06
N ASP A 539 -19.85 -3.02 -5.87
CA ASP A 539 -21.27 -3.44 -6.01
C ASP A 539 -21.38 -4.90 -6.48
N ASN A 540 -20.54 -5.29 -7.45
CA ASN A 540 -20.50 -6.66 -7.96
C ASN A 540 -19.96 -7.65 -6.92
N GLN A 541 -19.01 -7.25 -6.07
CA GLN A 541 -18.56 -8.07 -4.95
C GLN A 541 -19.65 -8.31 -3.92
N LEU A 542 -20.45 -7.29 -3.61
CA LEU A 542 -21.59 -7.42 -2.71
C LEU A 542 -22.65 -8.38 -3.31
N ARG A 543 -23.03 -8.18 -4.58
CA ARG A 543 -23.94 -9.10 -5.30
C ARG A 543 -23.39 -10.53 -5.32
N GLY A 544 -22.09 -10.68 -5.53
CA GLY A 544 -21.39 -11.97 -5.62
C GLY A 544 -21.39 -12.81 -4.35
N ARG A 545 -21.88 -12.26 -3.22
CA ARG A 545 -22.08 -13.05 -2.00
C ARG A 545 -23.27 -13.99 -2.09
N SER A 546 -24.18 -13.77 -3.05
CA SER A 546 -25.35 -14.59 -3.32
C SER A 546 -25.26 -15.29 -4.68
N GLY A 547 -25.98 -16.40 -4.86
CA GLY A 547 -26.04 -17.15 -6.12
C GLY A 547 -24.76 -17.92 -6.43
N ARG A 548 -24.09 -18.48 -5.42
CA ARG A 548 -22.83 -19.23 -5.54
C ARG A 548 -23.12 -20.70 -5.90
N GLN A 549 -22.26 -21.30 -6.74
CA GLN A 549 -22.35 -22.70 -7.16
C GLN A 549 -23.73 -23.17 -7.62
N GLY A 550 -24.50 -22.28 -8.26
CA GLY A 550 -25.86 -22.57 -8.73
C GLY A 550 -26.94 -22.48 -7.67
N ASP A 551 -26.67 -21.96 -6.48
CA ASP A 551 -27.69 -21.66 -5.50
C ASP A 551 -28.61 -20.53 -6.00
N PRO A 552 -29.91 -20.53 -5.63
CA PRO A 552 -30.80 -19.41 -5.88
C PRO A 552 -30.36 -18.18 -5.06
N GLY A 553 -30.84 -17.01 -5.45
CA GLY A 553 -30.55 -15.78 -4.73
C GLY A 553 -31.15 -14.56 -5.40
N GLU A 554 -31.11 -13.45 -4.72
CA GLU A 554 -31.68 -12.19 -5.15
C GLU A 554 -30.78 -11.02 -4.74
N SER A 555 -30.65 -9.99 -5.58
CA SER A 555 -29.95 -8.76 -5.20
C SER A 555 -30.70 -7.52 -5.63
N ARG A 556 -30.73 -6.49 -4.76
CA ARG A 556 -31.30 -5.18 -5.06
C ARG A 556 -30.57 -4.08 -4.33
N PHE A 557 -30.34 -2.93 -5.00
CA PHE A 557 -29.85 -1.72 -4.38
C PHE A 557 -30.98 -0.72 -4.14
N TYR A 558 -30.94 -0.09 -2.97
CA TYR A 558 -31.86 0.97 -2.53
C TYR A 558 -31.07 2.27 -2.47
N ILE A 559 -31.44 3.27 -3.24
CA ILE A 559 -30.68 4.48 -3.49
C ILE A 559 -31.55 5.69 -3.17
N SER A 560 -30.92 6.75 -2.64
CA SER A 560 -31.56 8.06 -2.46
C SER A 560 -30.85 9.11 -3.30
N LEU A 561 -31.59 10.14 -3.72
CA LEU A 561 -30.99 11.31 -4.36
C LEU A 561 -30.08 12.12 -3.42
N GLU A 562 -30.24 11.92 -2.11
CA GLU A 562 -29.40 12.51 -1.07
C GLU A 562 -28.12 11.71 -0.77
N ASP A 563 -27.91 10.54 -1.42
CA ASP A 563 -26.70 9.77 -1.27
C ASP A 563 -25.50 10.50 -1.89
N ASP A 564 -24.31 10.35 -1.30
CA ASP A 564 -23.12 11.12 -1.69
C ASP A 564 -22.76 10.94 -3.16
N LEU A 565 -22.86 9.73 -3.71
CA LEU A 565 -22.66 9.48 -5.13
C LEU A 565 -23.57 10.35 -6.00
N MET A 566 -24.84 10.48 -5.61
CA MET A 566 -25.83 11.26 -6.34
C MET A 566 -25.63 12.76 -6.14
N ARG A 567 -25.29 13.18 -4.93
CA ARG A 567 -25.01 14.58 -4.56
C ARG A 567 -23.77 15.13 -5.29
N LEU A 568 -22.67 14.38 -5.29
CA LEU A 568 -21.38 14.85 -5.83
C LEU A 568 -21.28 14.71 -7.35
N PHE A 569 -21.87 13.67 -7.92
CA PHE A 569 -21.69 13.32 -9.34
C PHE A 569 -23.00 13.26 -10.14
N GLY A 570 -24.16 13.38 -9.48
CA GLY A 570 -25.46 13.55 -10.13
C GLY A 570 -25.53 14.91 -10.79
N SER A 571 -25.82 14.97 -12.10
CA SER A 571 -25.96 16.27 -12.74
C SER A 571 -27.21 17.00 -12.22
N GLU A 572 -27.11 18.32 -12.02
CA GLU A 572 -28.28 19.17 -11.71
C GLU A 572 -29.44 18.98 -12.71
N LYS A 573 -29.14 18.57 -13.93
CA LYS A 573 -30.13 18.23 -14.96
C LYS A 573 -30.95 16.99 -14.54
N MET A 574 -30.32 16.00 -13.87
CA MET A 574 -31.04 14.86 -13.35
C MET A 574 -32.00 15.25 -12.20
N MET A 575 -31.52 16.08 -11.26
CA MET A 575 -32.37 16.59 -10.18
C MET A 575 -33.60 17.35 -10.71
N LYS A 576 -33.43 18.20 -11.75
CA LYS A 576 -34.52 18.91 -12.42
C LYS A 576 -35.49 17.97 -13.15
N VAL A 577 -35.00 16.88 -13.74
CA VAL A 577 -35.85 15.87 -14.38
C VAL A 577 -36.71 15.14 -13.33
N PHE A 578 -36.15 14.81 -12.17
CA PHE A 578 -36.90 14.19 -11.09
C PHE A 578 -37.97 15.08 -10.52
N GLN A 579 -37.64 16.34 -10.25
CA GLN A 579 -38.62 17.31 -9.80
C GLN A 579 -39.76 17.54 -10.83
N SER A 580 -39.46 17.42 -12.14
CA SER A 580 -40.45 17.59 -13.20
C SER A 580 -41.32 16.36 -13.43
N LEU A 581 -40.90 15.16 -12.97
CA LEU A 581 -41.69 13.93 -13.05
C LEU A 581 -42.80 13.84 -12.01
N GLY A 582 -42.89 14.77 -11.06
CA GLY A 582 -43.98 14.89 -10.10
C GLY A 582 -44.14 13.67 -9.19
N VAL A 583 -43.05 13.04 -8.81
CA VAL A 583 -43.05 11.84 -7.95
C VAL A 583 -43.55 12.21 -6.55
N GLU A 584 -44.56 11.50 -6.05
CA GLU A 584 -45.07 11.71 -4.69
C GLU A 584 -44.12 11.17 -3.62
N GLU A 585 -44.16 11.74 -2.42
CA GLU A 585 -43.39 11.30 -1.26
C GLU A 585 -43.65 9.80 -0.96
N GLY A 586 -42.59 8.98 -0.93
CA GLY A 586 -42.69 7.55 -0.66
C GLY A 586 -42.87 6.65 -1.89
N GLU A 587 -42.96 7.20 -3.09
CA GLU A 587 -43.09 6.43 -4.32
C GLU A 587 -41.72 5.95 -4.81
N GLN A 588 -41.61 4.63 -5.09
CA GLN A 588 -40.40 4.01 -5.63
C GLN A 588 -40.30 4.30 -7.13
N ILE A 589 -39.17 4.80 -7.55
CA ILE A 589 -38.89 5.06 -8.97
C ILE A 589 -38.07 3.91 -9.53
N GLU A 590 -38.63 3.15 -10.45
CA GLU A 590 -37.94 2.12 -11.22
C GLU A 590 -37.80 2.59 -12.67
N HIS A 591 -36.61 3.03 -13.07
CA HIS A 591 -36.36 3.42 -14.44
C HIS A 591 -34.95 3.09 -14.88
N LYS A 592 -34.81 2.30 -15.97
CA LYS A 592 -33.48 1.90 -16.52
C LYS A 592 -32.54 3.07 -16.85
N MET A 593 -33.12 4.25 -17.15
CA MET A 593 -32.29 5.45 -17.38
C MET A 593 -31.56 5.90 -16.13
N LEU A 594 -32.13 5.67 -14.94
CA LEU A 594 -31.49 6.03 -13.66
C LEU A 594 -30.30 5.15 -13.36
N SER A 595 -30.50 3.83 -13.42
CA SER A 595 -29.39 2.88 -13.24
C SER A 595 -28.26 3.17 -14.23
N SER A 596 -28.57 3.51 -15.48
CA SER A 596 -27.56 3.90 -16.48
C SER A 596 -26.86 5.22 -16.14
N ALA A 597 -27.54 6.17 -15.52
CA ALA A 597 -26.95 7.45 -15.12
C ALA A 597 -26.03 7.26 -13.91
N ILE A 598 -26.41 6.41 -12.96
CA ILE A 598 -25.58 6.04 -11.80
C ILE A 598 -24.31 5.31 -12.26
N GLU A 599 -24.44 4.34 -13.19
CA GLU A 599 -23.26 3.69 -13.79
C GLU A 599 -22.30 4.68 -14.44
N LYS A 600 -22.81 5.68 -15.16
CA LYS A 600 -21.96 6.72 -15.77
C LYS A 600 -21.26 7.58 -14.72
N ALA A 601 -21.93 7.87 -13.60
CA ALA A 601 -21.32 8.58 -12.47
C ALA A 601 -20.19 7.74 -11.86
N GLN A 602 -20.43 6.46 -11.59
CA GLN A 602 -19.39 5.53 -11.12
C GLN A 602 -18.20 5.44 -12.10
N MET A 603 -18.46 5.30 -13.40
CA MET A 603 -17.39 5.28 -14.41
C MET A 603 -16.54 6.56 -14.41
N LYS A 604 -17.16 7.73 -14.15
CA LYS A 604 -16.44 8.99 -14.04
C LYS A 604 -15.53 9.01 -12.80
N ILE A 605 -16.01 8.51 -11.68
CA ILE A 605 -15.23 8.39 -10.44
C ILE A 605 -14.08 7.39 -10.63
N GLU A 606 -14.35 6.20 -11.17
CA GLU A 606 -13.36 5.19 -11.51
C GLU A 606 -12.24 5.78 -12.38
N SER A 607 -12.62 6.55 -13.41
CA SER A 607 -11.65 7.23 -14.30
C SER A 607 -10.83 8.30 -13.57
N ASN A 608 -11.44 9.07 -12.68
CA ASN A 608 -10.73 10.08 -11.89
C ASN A 608 -9.75 9.41 -10.91
N ASN A 609 -10.21 8.38 -10.20
CA ASN A 609 -9.36 7.60 -9.28
C ASN A 609 -8.18 6.91 -10.01
N PHE A 610 -8.41 6.40 -11.21
CA PHE A 610 -7.34 5.90 -12.08
C PHE A 610 -6.32 7.00 -12.42
N GLY A 611 -6.80 8.21 -12.76
CA GLY A 611 -5.95 9.38 -13.01
C GLY A 611 -5.06 9.71 -11.80
N ILE A 612 -5.63 9.71 -10.60
CA ILE A 612 -4.89 9.95 -9.34
C ILE A 612 -3.81 8.89 -9.12
N ARG A 613 -4.16 7.60 -9.26
CA ARG A 613 -3.18 6.50 -9.11
C ARG A 613 -2.08 6.55 -10.16
N LYS A 614 -2.42 6.91 -11.40
CA LYS A 614 -1.45 7.06 -12.48
C LYS A 614 -0.48 8.21 -12.21
N ASN A 615 -0.98 9.36 -11.76
CA ASN A 615 -0.14 10.50 -11.37
C ASN A 615 0.80 10.11 -10.21
N LEU A 616 0.27 9.43 -9.19
CA LEU A 616 1.10 8.95 -8.08
C LEU A 616 2.25 8.07 -8.59
N LEU A 617 1.95 7.14 -9.50
CA LEU A 617 2.96 6.26 -10.10
C LEU A 617 3.99 7.04 -10.92
N GLU A 618 3.57 8.01 -11.74
CA GLU A 618 4.47 8.81 -12.59
C GLU A 618 5.47 9.61 -11.76
N TYR A 619 5.04 10.16 -10.61
CA TYR A 619 5.94 10.81 -9.65
C TYR A 619 6.84 9.80 -8.92
N ASP A 620 6.29 8.67 -8.43
CA ASP A 620 7.07 7.67 -7.72
C ASP A 620 8.03 6.89 -8.63
N GLN A 621 7.81 6.87 -9.95
CA GLN A 621 8.72 6.24 -10.91
C GLN A 621 10.12 6.86 -10.84
N VAL A 622 10.21 8.19 -10.67
CA VAL A 622 11.49 8.89 -10.51
C VAL A 622 12.19 8.42 -9.23
N ASN A 623 11.45 8.41 -8.12
CA ASN A 623 11.98 7.91 -6.85
C ASN A 623 12.38 6.44 -6.93
N ASN A 624 11.64 5.64 -7.71
CA ASN A 624 11.93 4.22 -7.86
C ASN A 624 13.24 3.96 -8.62
N GLU A 625 13.50 4.72 -9.69
CA GLU A 625 14.75 4.62 -10.45
C GLU A 625 15.95 4.97 -9.55
N GLN A 626 15.85 6.03 -8.77
CA GLN A 626 16.87 6.43 -7.80
C GLN A 626 17.04 5.39 -6.67
N ARG A 627 15.94 4.86 -6.16
CA ARG A 627 15.90 3.81 -5.12
C ARG A 627 16.63 2.55 -5.59
N GLU A 628 16.43 2.13 -6.83
CA GLU A 628 17.09 0.94 -7.38
C GLU A 628 18.61 1.09 -7.43
N ILE A 629 19.10 2.27 -7.79
CA ILE A 629 20.55 2.56 -7.80
C ILE A 629 21.11 2.47 -6.37
N ILE A 630 20.49 3.16 -5.42
CA ILE A 630 20.96 3.20 -4.03
C ILE A 630 20.87 1.82 -3.36
N TYR A 631 19.78 1.08 -3.57
CA TYR A 631 19.60 -0.25 -2.98
C TYR A 631 20.54 -1.28 -3.61
N ALA A 632 20.89 -1.14 -4.89
CA ALA A 632 21.90 -1.99 -5.53
C ALA A 632 23.28 -1.76 -4.92
N GLU A 633 23.70 -0.50 -4.74
CA GLU A 633 24.97 -0.17 -4.08
C GLU A 633 24.99 -0.69 -2.63
N ARG A 634 23.90 -0.48 -1.91
CA ARG A 634 23.74 -0.96 -0.54
C ARG A 634 23.86 -2.49 -0.45
N ARG A 635 23.25 -3.21 -1.40
CA ARG A 635 23.31 -4.69 -1.47
C ARG A 635 24.72 -5.20 -1.74
N ARG A 636 25.52 -4.51 -2.55
CA ARG A 636 26.95 -4.83 -2.77
C ARG A 636 27.73 -4.77 -1.46
N VAL A 637 27.51 -3.71 -0.68
CA VAL A 637 28.14 -3.54 0.63
C VAL A 637 27.72 -4.65 1.60
N LEU A 638 26.42 -4.99 1.65
CA LEU A 638 25.89 -6.07 2.51
C LEU A 638 26.41 -7.45 2.11
N ASN A 639 26.63 -7.70 0.81
CA ASN A 639 27.19 -8.95 0.32
C ASN A 639 28.68 -9.13 0.66
N GLY A 640 29.31 -8.12 1.27
CA GLY A 640 30.70 -8.19 1.66
C GLY A 640 31.68 -7.98 0.50
N GLU A 641 31.24 -7.36 -0.61
CA GLU A 641 32.14 -7.01 -1.71
C GLU A 641 33.25 -6.06 -1.23
N SER A 642 34.45 -6.15 -1.82
CA SER A 642 35.48 -5.18 -1.57
C SER A 642 35.10 -3.83 -2.19
N MET A 643 35.02 -2.79 -1.36
CA MET A 643 34.69 -1.44 -1.80
C MET A 643 35.92 -0.64 -2.24
N ARG A 644 37.12 -1.22 -2.18
CA ARG A 644 38.42 -0.55 -2.44
C ARG A 644 38.41 0.18 -3.78
N ASP A 645 38.06 -0.50 -4.85
CA ASP A 645 38.03 0.10 -6.19
C ASP A 645 37.00 1.23 -6.31
N SER A 646 35.87 1.08 -5.64
CA SER A 646 34.85 2.14 -5.55
C SER A 646 35.37 3.35 -4.77
N ILE A 647 36.09 3.15 -3.68
CA ILE A 647 36.72 4.24 -2.90
C ILE A 647 37.78 4.97 -3.74
N PHE A 648 38.65 4.23 -4.46
CA PHE A 648 39.61 4.86 -5.35
C PHE A 648 38.96 5.67 -6.46
N LYS A 649 37.86 5.17 -7.00
CA LYS A 649 37.08 5.93 -7.97
C LYS A 649 36.51 7.20 -7.34
N MET A 650 35.92 7.15 -6.14
CA MET A 650 35.42 8.32 -5.43
C MET A 650 36.49 9.36 -5.20
N ILE A 651 37.69 8.95 -4.76
CA ILE A 651 38.85 9.84 -4.58
C ILE A 651 39.25 10.51 -5.91
N THR A 652 39.20 9.74 -7.01
CA THR A 652 39.48 10.23 -8.35
C THR A 652 38.44 11.27 -8.81
N ASP A 653 37.18 10.94 -8.68
CA ASP A 653 36.04 11.80 -9.08
C ASP A 653 36.04 13.12 -8.29
N ILE A 654 36.28 13.07 -6.97
CA ILE A 654 36.41 14.24 -6.10
C ILE A 654 37.58 15.12 -6.57
N SER A 655 38.74 14.51 -6.86
CA SER A 655 39.90 15.25 -7.33
C SER A 655 39.64 15.97 -8.65
N ASP A 656 38.93 15.34 -9.58
CA ASP A 656 38.53 15.92 -10.85
C ASP A 656 37.54 17.06 -10.65
N ASN A 657 36.50 16.85 -9.85
CA ASN A 657 35.42 17.81 -9.60
C ASN A 657 35.94 19.07 -8.91
N VAL A 658 36.81 18.94 -7.92
CA VAL A 658 37.39 20.09 -7.20
C VAL A 658 38.21 20.99 -8.15
N VAL A 659 39.04 20.40 -9.03
CA VAL A 659 39.80 21.14 -10.03
C VAL A 659 38.88 21.85 -11.04
N GLU A 660 37.82 21.17 -11.51
CA GLU A 660 36.87 21.80 -12.44
C GLU A 660 36.07 22.92 -11.78
N MET A 661 35.68 22.76 -10.51
CA MET A 661 34.92 23.76 -9.76
C MET A 661 35.76 25.01 -9.51
N CYS A 662 37.05 24.86 -9.11
CA CYS A 662 37.90 26.00 -8.78
C CYS A 662 38.39 26.75 -10.04
N PHE A 663 38.60 26.06 -11.16
CA PHE A 663 39.29 26.66 -12.33
C PHE A 663 38.41 26.76 -13.59
N GLY A 664 37.16 26.23 -13.56
CA GLY A 664 36.18 26.34 -14.66
C GLY A 664 36.77 25.93 -16.01
N GLU A 665 36.63 26.77 -17.04
CA GLU A 665 37.17 26.52 -18.37
C GLU A 665 38.64 26.98 -18.56
N SER A 666 39.22 27.70 -17.57
CA SER A 666 40.59 28.25 -17.71
C SER A 666 41.63 27.12 -17.60
N ASN A 667 42.48 27.03 -18.62
CA ASN A 667 43.66 26.14 -18.62
C ASN A 667 44.93 26.93 -18.33
N ASP A 668 44.86 28.24 -18.09
CA ASP A 668 46.04 29.08 -17.84
C ASP A 668 46.44 28.94 -16.36
N ARG A 669 47.64 28.45 -16.14
CA ARG A 669 48.19 28.23 -14.81
C ARG A 669 48.30 29.52 -14.00
N ASP A 670 48.53 30.67 -14.61
CA ASP A 670 48.70 31.93 -13.93
C ASP A 670 47.38 32.46 -13.34
N GLU A 671 46.24 31.90 -13.75
CA GLU A 671 44.92 32.21 -13.26
C GLU A 671 44.44 31.27 -12.13
N TRP A 672 45.22 30.24 -11.77
CA TRP A 672 44.83 29.26 -10.77
C TRP A 672 44.92 29.78 -9.33
N ASP A 673 43.82 29.89 -8.62
CA ASP A 673 43.84 30.19 -7.18
C ASP A 673 44.06 28.93 -6.35
N LEU A 674 45.33 28.68 -6.03
CA LEU A 674 45.72 27.54 -5.20
C LEU A 674 45.23 27.64 -3.75
N LYS A 675 44.85 28.85 -3.27
CA LYS A 675 44.27 28.99 -1.93
C LYS A 675 42.85 28.51 -1.94
N GLU A 676 42.06 28.85 -2.96
CA GLU A 676 40.72 28.35 -3.15
C GLU A 676 40.73 26.81 -3.30
N LEU A 677 41.56 26.29 -4.19
CA LEU A 677 41.78 24.84 -4.36
C LEU A 677 42.04 24.12 -3.03
N ASN A 678 43.00 24.60 -2.25
CA ASN A 678 43.37 24.01 -0.97
C ASN A 678 42.21 24.15 0.05
N SER A 679 41.45 25.23 0.04
CA SER A 679 40.33 25.44 0.96
C SER A 679 39.20 24.42 0.75
N VAL A 680 39.00 23.97 -0.48
CA VAL A 680 37.97 22.99 -0.86
C VAL A 680 38.48 21.54 -0.72
N LEU A 681 39.71 21.29 -1.15
CA LEU A 681 40.29 19.93 -1.20
C LEU A 681 40.69 19.39 0.17
N LEU A 682 41.39 20.18 0.99
CA LEU A 682 42.02 19.69 2.24
C LEU A 682 41.04 19.23 3.32
N PRO A 683 39.82 19.78 3.46
CA PRO A 683 38.80 19.28 4.39
C PRO A 683 38.33 17.84 4.05
N THR A 684 38.35 17.47 2.77
CA THR A 684 37.94 16.15 2.30
C THR A 684 39.10 15.18 2.20
N ILE A 685 40.21 15.61 1.58
CA ILE A 685 41.44 14.83 1.41
C ILE A 685 42.59 15.53 2.14
N PRO A 686 42.97 15.10 3.36
CA PRO A 686 43.95 15.80 4.20
C PRO A 686 45.40 15.58 3.73
N MET A 687 45.67 15.97 2.50
CA MET A 687 47.00 15.95 1.93
C MET A 687 47.80 17.21 2.29
N LYS A 688 49.08 17.25 1.95
CA LYS A 688 49.89 18.48 2.08
C LYS A 688 49.32 19.58 1.18
N ALA A 689 49.18 20.80 1.71
CA ALA A 689 48.74 21.95 0.90
C ALA A 689 49.59 22.11 -0.35
N ILE A 690 48.92 22.23 -1.50
CA ILE A 690 49.55 22.38 -2.79
C ILE A 690 50.09 23.81 -2.90
N THR A 691 51.37 23.96 -3.20
CA THR A 691 52.05 25.25 -3.35
C THR A 691 52.45 25.47 -4.80
N ALA A 692 52.79 26.71 -5.16
CA ALA A 692 53.28 27.05 -6.46
C ALA A 692 54.57 26.28 -6.83
N ASP A 693 55.34 25.87 -5.84
CA ASP A 693 56.55 25.07 -6.06
C ASP A 693 56.24 23.62 -6.44
N ASP A 694 55.16 23.03 -5.92
CA ASP A 694 54.75 21.65 -6.18
C ASP A 694 54.20 21.48 -7.63
N ILE A 695 53.74 22.58 -8.24
CA ILE A 695 53.11 22.56 -9.59
C ILE A 695 54.01 23.19 -10.68
N LYS A 696 55.33 23.39 -10.41
CA LYS A 696 56.24 24.04 -11.38
C LYS A 696 56.28 23.35 -12.73
N ASP A 697 56.23 22.02 -12.73
CA ASP A 697 56.31 21.21 -13.94
C ASP A 697 54.91 20.89 -14.54
N ILE A 698 53.84 21.34 -13.94
CA ILE A 698 52.44 21.10 -14.35
C ILE A 698 52.02 22.23 -15.31
N THR A 699 51.57 21.86 -16.50
CA THR A 699 51.28 22.80 -17.59
C THR A 699 49.77 22.96 -17.87
N ASN A 700 48.95 21.98 -17.48
CA ASN A 700 47.52 21.98 -17.75
C ASN A 700 46.70 21.34 -16.60
N LYS A 701 45.40 21.54 -16.62
CA LYS A 701 44.50 21.00 -15.59
C LYS A 701 44.52 19.47 -15.49
N ASN A 702 44.70 18.75 -16.58
CA ASN A 702 44.74 17.28 -16.53
C ASN A 702 45.97 16.76 -15.78
N GLU A 703 47.13 17.43 -15.93
CA GLU A 703 48.31 17.11 -15.16
C GLU A 703 48.11 17.42 -13.68
N LEU A 704 47.42 18.53 -13.35
CA LEU A 704 47.10 18.86 -11.98
C LEU A 704 46.12 17.84 -11.34
N LYS A 705 45.11 17.43 -12.07
CA LYS A 705 44.18 16.35 -11.65
C LYS A 705 44.97 15.07 -11.37
N GLN A 706 45.85 14.70 -12.27
CA GLN A 706 46.69 13.50 -12.10
C GLN A 706 47.62 13.61 -10.89
N TYR A 707 48.23 14.78 -10.66
CA TYR A 707 49.05 15.04 -9.49
C TYR A 707 48.29 14.86 -8.19
N ILE A 708 47.07 15.44 -8.10
CA ILE A 708 46.20 15.32 -6.92
C ILE A 708 45.78 13.86 -6.69
N LYS A 709 45.36 13.16 -7.77
CA LYS A 709 44.97 11.74 -7.71
C LYS A 709 46.08 10.87 -7.15
N GLU A 710 47.32 11.00 -7.69
CA GLU A 710 48.45 10.18 -7.26
C GLU A 710 48.78 10.39 -5.78
N HIS A 711 48.72 11.63 -5.32
CA HIS A 711 48.96 11.95 -3.93
C HIS A 711 47.82 11.49 -3.00
N ALA A 712 46.58 11.64 -3.41
CA ALA A 712 45.42 11.18 -2.66
C ALA A 712 45.39 9.65 -2.56
N VAL A 713 45.66 8.93 -3.65
CA VAL A 713 45.76 7.47 -3.67
C VAL A 713 46.89 6.98 -2.75
N LYS A 714 48.04 7.57 -2.85
CA LYS A 714 49.18 7.23 -1.95
C LYS A 714 48.84 7.48 -0.47
N LEU A 715 48.13 8.58 -0.19
CA LEU A 715 47.69 8.89 1.18
C LEU A 715 46.71 7.80 1.68
N TYR A 716 45.83 7.33 0.82
CA TYR A 716 44.87 6.26 1.17
C TYR A 716 45.60 4.92 1.37
N GLU A 717 46.57 4.57 0.52
CA GLU A 717 47.41 3.38 0.68
C GLU A 717 48.24 3.40 1.99
N MET A 718 48.72 4.60 2.38
CA MET A 718 49.35 4.76 3.70
C MET A 718 48.35 4.54 4.83
N LYS A 719 47.12 5.01 4.65
CA LYS A 719 46.03 4.76 5.60
C LYS A 719 45.68 3.27 5.71
N GLU A 720 45.63 2.55 4.59
CA GLU A 720 45.45 1.08 4.59
C GLU A 720 46.57 0.38 5.40
N ALA A 721 47.81 0.85 5.29
CA ALA A 721 48.94 0.27 6.01
C ALA A 721 48.95 0.52 7.54
N GLU A 722 48.14 1.43 8.07
CA GLU A 722 47.93 1.64 9.51
C GLU A 722 47.20 0.46 10.18
N PHE A 723 46.46 -0.35 9.42
CA PHE A 723 45.67 -1.47 9.95
C PHE A 723 46.48 -2.77 9.99
N ALA A 724 46.38 -3.49 11.10
CA ALA A 724 47.11 -4.74 11.29
C ALA A 724 46.66 -5.86 10.33
N GLU A 725 45.39 -5.89 10.02
CA GLU A 725 44.77 -6.88 9.12
C GLU A 725 44.03 -6.15 7.98
N PRO A 726 44.23 -6.56 6.72
CA PRO A 726 43.58 -5.91 5.57
C PRO A 726 42.03 -5.94 5.64
N GLU A 727 41.44 -6.95 6.28
CA GLU A 727 39.98 -7.06 6.39
C GLU A 727 39.37 -5.99 7.32
N GLN A 728 40.13 -5.47 8.29
CA GLN A 728 39.68 -4.42 9.19
C GLN A 728 39.33 -3.12 8.44
N ILE A 729 40.18 -2.71 7.50
CA ILE A 729 39.90 -1.52 6.70
C ILE A 729 38.78 -1.81 5.71
N ARG A 730 38.69 -3.01 5.14
CA ARG A 730 37.55 -3.39 4.26
C ARG A 730 36.22 -3.32 5.02
N GLU A 731 36.16 -3.78 6.26
CA GLU A 731 34.96 -3.63 7.09
C GLU A 731 34.70 -2.17 7.45
N LEU A 732 35.72 -1.38 7.72
CA LEU A 732 35.56 0.06 7.97
C LEU A 732 34.98 0.79 6.75
N GLU A 733 35.48 0.48 5.54
CA GLU A 733 34.94 1.01 4.29
C GLU A 733 33.45 0.69 4.16
N ARG A 734 33.05 -0.57 4.40
CA ARG A 734 31.65 -1.03 4.38
C ARG A 734 30.77 -0.29 5.40
N VAL A 735 31.24 -0.16 6.63
CA VAL A 735 30.53 0.52 7.72
C VAL A 735 30.28 1.99 7.40
N ILE A 736 31.34 2.69 6.98
CA ILE A 736 31.28 4.13 6.67
C ILE A 736 30.37 4.36 5.47
N LEU A 737 30.59 3.62 4.40
CA LEU A 737 29.81 3.77 3.17
C LEU A 737 28.30 3.50 3.43
N LEU A 738 27.98 2.43 4.16
CA LEU A 738 26.60 2.11 4.51
C LEU A 738 25.94 3.22 5.34
N LYS A 739 26.65 3.72 6.36
CA LYS A 739 26.15 4.79 7.24
C LYS A 739 25.92 6.10 6.48
N VAL A 740 26.81 6.45 5.56
CA VAL A 740 26.68 7.66 4.74
C VAL A 740 25.54 7.51 3.74
N ILE A 741 25.47 6.37 3.02
CA ILE A 741 24.37 6.10 2.08
C ILE A 741 23.03 6.21 2.80
N ASP A 742 22.85 5.50 3.92
CA ASP A 742 21.58 5.46 4.63
C ASP A 742 21.13 6.86 5.09
N ARG A 743 22.07 7.65 5.65
CA ARG A 743 21.77 9.01 6.08
C ARG A 743 21.35 9.91 4.93
N LYS A 744 22.16 9.97 3.86
CA LYS A 744 21.91 10.85 2.72
C LYS A 744 20.64 10.43 1.96
N TRP A 745 20.38 9.14 1.85
CA TRP A 745 19.18 8.63 1.22
C TRP A 745 17.90 8.98 2.00
N MET A 746 17.92 8.86 3.33
CA MET A 746 16.79 9.26 4.16
C MET A 746 16.51 10.77 4.08
N ASP A 747 17.56 11.60 4.01
CA ASP A 747 17.41 13.05 3.83
C ASP A 747 16.84 13.34 2.44
N HIS A 748 17.34 12.67 1.41
CA HIS A 748 16.87 12.84 0.02
C HIS A 748 15.39 12.45 -0.17
N ILE A 749 14.91 11.37 0.47
CA ILE A 749 13.48 10.99 0.42
C ILE A 749 12.62 12.13 0.97
N ASP A 750 13.02 12.75 2.08
CA ASP A 750 12.30 13.87 2.69
C ASP A 750 12.31 15.10 1.77
N ASP A 751 13.45 15.43 1.18
CA ASP A 751 13.57 16.52 0.22
C ASP A 751 12.70 16.29 -1.04
N MET A 752 12.64 15.06 -1.54
CA MET A 752 11.79 14.68 -2.67
C MET A 752 10.29 14.77 -2.35
N ASP A 753 9.89 14.44 -1.12
CA ASP A 753 8.50 14.62 -0.68
C ASP A 753 8.13 16.12 -0.61
N GLN A 754 9.04 16.97 -0.11
CA GLN A 754 8.86 18.44 -0.10
C GLN A 754 8.79 19.00 -1.52
N LEU A 755 9.67 18.58 -2.43
CA LEU A 755 9.63 18.98 -3.83
C LEU A 755 8.28 18.65 -4.47
N ARG A 756 7.75 17.44 -4.23
CA ARG A 756 6.45 16.99 -4.77
C ARG A 756 5.30 17.88 -4.32
N GLN A 757 5.32 18.34 -3.06
CA GLN A 757 4.26 19.21 -2.52
C GLN A 757 4.28 20.60 -3.17
N GLY A 758 5.48 21.17 -3.45
CA GLY A 758 5.62 22.50 -4.01
C GLY A 758 5.50 22.56 -5.55
N ILE A 759 5.80 21.47 -6.25
CA ILE A 759 5.97 21.50 -7.72
C ILE A 759 4.67 21.82 -8.48
N GLY A 760 3.51 21.56 -7.89
CA GLY A 760 2.21 21.84 -8.50
C GLY A 760 2.01 23.33 -8.84
N LEU A 761 2.66 24.21 -8.10
CA LEU A 761 2.64 25.67 -8.35
C LEU A 761 3.28 26.08 -9.69
N GLN A 762 4.17 25.25 -10.25
CA GLN A 762 4.80 25.49 -11.55
C GLN A 762 3.78 25.50 -12.71
N ALA A 763 2.60 24.88 -12.51
CA ALA A 763 1.52 24.93 -13.49
C ALA A 763 1.01 26.36 -13.76
N TYR A 764 1.08 27.27 -12.78
CA TYR A 764 0.73 28.67 -12.95
C TYR A 764 1.72 29.38 -13.89
N GLY A 765 2.99 28.93 -13.92
CA GLY A 765 4.01 29.39 -14.85
C GLY A 765 3.95 28.74 -16.24
N GLN A 766 2.87 28.01 -16.57
CA GLN A 766 2.70 27.26 -17.83
C GLN A 766 3.76 26.17 -18.07
N LYS A 767 4.42 25.72 -17.03
CA LYS A 767 5.35 24.59 -17.07
C LYS A 767 4.62 23.31 -16.69
N ASP A 768 5.04 22.17 -17.27
CA ASP A 768 4.53 20.86 -16.88
C ASP A 768 5.15 20.45 -15.52
N PRO A 769 4.34 20.31 -14.43
CA PRO A 769 4.87 20.00 -13.12
C PRO A 769 5.66 18.70 -13.07
N LEU A 770 5.29 17.69 -13.86
CA LEU A 770 5.99 16.39 -13.88
C LEU A 770 7.38 16.52 -14.52
N VAL A 771 7.50 17.33 -15.57
CA VAL A 771 8.80 17.57 -16.23
C VAL A 771 9.73 18.33 -15.30
N GLU A 772 9.24 19.41 -14.67
CA GLU A 772 10.03 20.19 -13.70
C GLU A 772 10.43 19.32 -12.48
N TYR A 773 9.50 18.47 -12.01
CA TYR A 773 9.82 17.51 -10.94
C TYR A 773 10.96 16.57 -11.33
N LYS A 774 10.92 15.99 -12.53
CA LYS A 774 11.98 15.10 -13.04
C LYS A 774 13.34 15.79 -13.11
N MET A 775 13.36 17.04 -13.61
CA MET A 775 14.60 17.81 -13.72
C MET A 775 15.20 18.12 -12.35
N SER A 776 14.39 18.68 -11.43
CA SER A 776 14.84 18.98 -10.08
C SER A 776 15.26 17.73 -9.30
N ALA A 777 14.51 16.65 -9.45
CA ALA A 777 14.83 15.36 -8.83
C ALA A 777 16.17 14.78 -9.31
N TYR A 778 16.50 14.95 -10.59
CA TYR A 778 17.78 14.52 -11.14
C TYR A 778 18.94 15.34 -10.55
N GLU A 779 18.80 16.66 -10.49
CA GLU A 779 19.81 17.56 -9.91
C GLU A 779 20.02 17.25 -8.41
N MET A 780 18.94 17.03 -7.66
CA MET A 780 19.02 16.69 -6.25
C MET A 780 19.70 15.32 -6.02
N PHE A 781 19.43 14.34 -6.89
CA PHE A 781 20.02 13.02 -6.81
C PHE A 781 21.52 13.05 -7.13
N ASP A 782 21.93 13.82 -8.13
CA ASP A 782 23.34 14.02 -8.49
C ASP A 782 24.12 14.71 -7.36
N ALA A 783 23.53 15.76 -6.77
CA ALA A 783 24.08 16.41 -5.59
C ALA A 783 24.20 15.45 -4.38
N MET A 784 23.19 14.61 -4.14
CA MET A 784 23.22 13.60 -3.08
C MET A 784 24.33 12.56 -3.31
N THR A 785 24.48 12.07 -4.55
CA THR A 785 25.52 11.05 -4.86
C THR A 785 26.91 11.63 -4.73
N SER A 786 27.13 12.88 -5.15
CA SER A 786 28.36 13.61 -4.91
C SER A 786 28.65 13.78 -3.40
N ALA A 787 27.64 14.16 -2.63
CA ALA A 787 27.78 14.29 -1.17
C ALA A 787 28.07 12.94 -0.48
N ILE A 788 27.54 11.81 -0.99
CA ILE A 788 27.91 10.46 -0.49
C ILE A 788 29.40 10.19 -0.74
N GLN A 789 29.91 10.50 -1.91
CA GLN A 789 31.33 10.31 -2.24
C GLN A 789 32.23 11.15 -1.31
N GLU A 790 31.94 12.46 -1.19
CA GLU A 790 32.71 13.39 -0.37
C GLU A 790 32.72 13.00 1.11
N ASP A 791 31.54 12.74 1.70
CA ASP A 791 31.42 12.37 3.10
C ASP A 791 32.09 11.02 3.39
N THR A 792 31.98 10.05 2.47
CA THR A 792 32.65 8.75 2.61
C THR A 792 34.17 8.89 2.62
N VAL A 793 34.73 9.58 1.64
CA VAL A 793 36.17 9.79 1.53
C VAL A 793 36.69 10.62 2.72
N ARG A 794 36.00 11.69 3.08
CA ARG A 794 36.33 12.52 4.25
C ARG A 794 36.39 11.69 5.53
N LEU A 795 35.37 10.88 5.80
CA LEU A 795 35.32 10.06 7.01
C LEU A 795 36.42 8.98 6.99
N LEU A 796 36.67 8.33 5.88
CA LEU A 796 37.76 7.33 5.76
C LEU A 796 39.13 7.88 6.06
N PHE A 797 39.45 9.11 5.63
CA PHE A 797 40.74 9.73 5.93
C PHE A 797 40.87 10.19 7.39
N HIS A 798 39.79 10.64 8.01
CA HIS A 798 39.81 11.27 9.34
C HIS A 798 39.57 10.30 10.50
N VAL A 799 38.99 9.11 10.24
CA VAL A 799 38.71 8.13 11.31
C VAL A 799 40.00 7.59 11.89
N ARG A 800 40.10 7.59 13.22
CA ARG A 800 41.13 6.89 14.01
C ARG A 800 40.46 5.76 14.77
N VAL A 801 40.88 4.52 14.51
CA VAL A 801 40.27 3.34 15.13
C VAL A 801 41.01 3.03 16.41
N GLU A 802 40.35 3.26 17.55
CA GLU A 802 40.86 2.88 18.89
C GLU A 802 40.16 1.61 19.41
N GLN A 803 39.07 1.18 18.80
CA GLN A 803 38.23 0.05 19.22
C GLN A 803 37.68 -0.75 18.03
N LYS A 804 37.03 -1.90 18.34
CA LYS A 804 36.37 -2.74 17.36
C LYS A 804 35.29 -1.97 16.60
N VAL A 805 35.35 -2.02 15.28
CA VAL A 805 34.39 -1.36 14.41
C VAL A 805 33.07 -2.14 14.42
N GLU A 806 31.99 -1.52 14.84
CA GLU A 806 30.65 -2.08 14.83
C GLU A 806 29.72 -1.20 13.99
N ARG A 807 28.77 -1.84 13.30
CA ARG A 807 27.76 -1.13 12.52
C ARG A 807 26.65 -0.61 13.44
N GLU A 808 26.19 0.60 13.20
CA GLU A 808 25.11 1.24 13.93
C GLU A 808 23.99 1.67 12.99
N GLU A 809 22.74 1.48 13.41
CA GLU A 809 21.57 1.99 12.67
C GLU A 809 21.52 3.51 12.73
N VAL A 810 21.34 4.15 11.57
CA VAL A 810 21.27 5.61 11.44
C VAL A 810 19.96 6.15 12.02
N ALA A 811 18.88 5.39 11.91
CA ALA A 811 17.56 5.78 12.43
C ALA A 811 16.83 4.58 13.01
N LYS A 812 16.00 4.84 14.05
CA LYS A 812 15.10 3.82 14.61
C LYS A 812 13.73 3.95 13.98
N VAL A 813 13.21 2.86 13.47
CA VAL A 813 11.83 2.78 12.98
C VAL A 813 10.87 3.02 14.15
N THR A 814 9.92 3.94 13.99
CA THR A 814 8.92 4.27 15.01
C THR A 814 7.52 3.80 14.65
N GLY A 815 7.27 3.51 13.37
CA GLY A 815 5.98 3.01 12.90
C GLY A 815 5.94 2.84 11.38
N THR A 816 4.87 2.20 10.93
CA THR A 816 4.50 2.04 9.53
C THR A 816 3.12 2.68 9.29
N ASN A 817 2.84 3.13 8.08
CA ASN A 817 1.58 3.80 7.77
C ASN A 817 0.39 2.84 7.57
N LYS A 818 0.65 1.53 7.52
CA LYS A 818 -0.37 0.49 7.31
C LYS A 818 -0.28 -0.64 8.35
N ASP A 819 0.01 -0.29 9.61
CA ASP A 819 0.09 -1.27 10.70
C ASP A 819 -1.31 -1.83 11.01
N ASP A 820 -1.58 -3.04 10.59
CA ASP A 820 -2.81 -3.80 10.85
C ASP A 820 -2.80 -4.48 12.25
N SER A 821 -1.95 -4.00 13.16
CA SER A 821 -1.90 -4.54 14.51
C SER A 821 -3.25 -4.29 15.19
N GLY A 822 -4.10 -5.31 15.17
CA GLY A 822 -5.21 -5.47 16.11
C GLY A 822 -4.72 -5.24 17.55
N PRO A 823 -5.59 -5.04 18.53
CA PRO A 823 -5.17 -4.72 19.89
C PRO A 823 -4.14 -5.75 20.33
N ARG A 824 -2.91 -5.30 20.53
CA ARG A 824 -1.85 -6.13 21.11
C ARG A 824 -2.41 -6.72 22.39
N ALA A 825 -2.45 -8.05 22.47
CA ALA A 825 -2.80 -8.74 23.72
C ALA A 825 -2.05 -8.03 24.86
N PRO A 826 -2.71 -7.66 25.93
CA PRO A 826 -2.07 -6.87 26.97
C PRO A 826 -0.81 -7.61 27.37
N LYS A 827 0.37 -6.99 27.16
CA LYS A 827 1.63 -7.56 27.63
C LYS A 827 1.42 -7.91 29.09
N LYS A 828 1.41 -9.21 29.42
CA LYS A 828 1.45 -9.66 30.79
C LYS A 828 2.64 -8.95 31.42
N ARG A 829 2.38 -7.99 32.31
CA ARG A 829 3.45 -7.36 33.07
C ARG A 829 4.15 -8.47 33.83
N THR A 830 5.41 -8.68 33.54
CA THR A 830 6.29 -9.63 34.23
C THR A 830 6.65 -9.18 35.65
N SER A 831 6.19 -7.99 36.08
CA SER A 831 6.31 -7.52 37.46
C SER A 831 4.91 -7.39 38.08
N GLU A 832 4.68 -8.10 39.17
CA GLU A 832 3.51 -7.91 40.01
C GLU A 832 3.38 -6.44 40.43
N LYS A 833 2.19 -5.88 40.27
CA LYS A 833 1.91 -4.49 40.67
C LYS A 833 1.90 -4.44 42.20
N ILE A 834 2.96 -3.88 42.77
CA ILE A 834 3.09 -3.71 44.22
C ILE A 834 2.19 -2.56 44.62
N TYR A 835 1.19 -2.84 45.45
CA TYR A 835 0.30 -1.81 45.99
C TYR A 835 0.90 -1.12 47.22
N PRO A 836 0.49 0.11 47.54
CA PRO A 836 1.07 0.87 48.65
C PRO A 836 1.06 0.15 50.00
N ASN A 837 0.15 -0.79 50.19
CA ASN A 837 0.00 -1.51 51.45
C ASN A 837 0.67 -2.91 51.45
N ASP A 838 1.21 -3.38 50.33
CA ASP A 838 1.91 -4.66 50.21
C ASP A 838 3.25 -4.66 50.94
N PRO A 839 3.76 -5.82 51.35
CA PRO A 839 5.13 -5.95 51.91
C PRO A 839 6.16 -5.40 50.89
N CYS A 840 7.13 -4.66 51.37
CA CYS A 840 8.14 -4.09 50.50
C CYS A 840 9.08 -5.20 49.95
N PRO A 841 9.32 -5.27 48.63
CA PRO A 841 10.17 -6.30 48.03
C PRO A 841 11.64 -6.20 48.43
N CYS A 842 12.07 -5.14 49.11
CA CYS A 842 13.43 -5.03 49.66
C CYS A 842 13.66 -5.91 50.93
N GLY A 843 12.66 -6.69 51.38
CA GLY A 843 12.79 -7.54 52.54
C GLY A 843 12.77 -6.86 53.90
N SER A 844 12.45 -5.57 53.99
CA SER A 844 12.45 -4.73 55.24
C SER A 844 11.28 -5.04 56.19
N GLY A 845 10.32 -5.87 55.81
CA GLY A 845 9.10 -6.19 56.63
C GLY A 845 8.10 -5.00 56.70
N LYS A 846 8.40 -3.84 56.12
CA LYS A 846 7.52 -2.68 56.10
C LYS A 846 6.63 -2.66 54.85
N LYS A 847 5.48 -1.96 54.95
CA LYS A 847 4.62 -1.70 53.78
C LYS A 847 5.36 -0.89 52.73
N TYR A 848 5.12 -1.14 51.42
CA TYR A 848 5.78 -0.47 50.30
C TYR A 848 5.77 1.05 50.41
N LYS A 849 4.62 1.67 50.74
CA LYS A 849 4.50 3.13 50.97
C LYS A 849 5.32 3.69 52.15
N GLN A 850 5.75 2.84 53.06
CA GLN A 850 6.56 3.22 54.22
C GLN A 850 8.05 2.91 54.06
N CYS A 851 8.46 2.32 52.91
CA CYS A 851 9.82 1.91 52.57
C CYS A 851 10.23 2.47 51.23
N CYS A 852 10.43 1.60 50.21
CA CYS A 852 10.91 2.02 48.89
C CYS A 852 9.90 2.89 48.12
N GLY A 853 8.60 2.76 48.34
CA GLY A 853 7.57 3.62 47.78
C GLY A 853 7.44 5.01 48.36
N ARG A 854 8.31 5.42 49.31
CA ARG A 854 8.32 6.77 49.93
C ARG A 854 9.13 7.77 49.12
N LYS A 855 9.90 7.30 48.13
CA LYS A 855 10.76 8.10 47.24
C LYS A 855 10.28 8.11 45.77
N ALA A 856 9.15 7.48 45.48
CA ALA A 856 8.54 7.48 44.16
C ALA A 856 7.43 8.54 44.07
#